data_4cbf8010ed8f5b2f41128dfe2fcdf7f5
#
_entry.id   4cbf8010ed8f5b2f41128dfe2fcdf7f5
#
_cell.length_a   1.000
_cell.length_b   1.000
_cell.length_c   1.000
_cell.angle_alpha   90.00
_cell.angle_beta   90.00
_cell.angle_gamma   90.00
#
_symmetry.space_group_name_H-M   'P 1'
#
loop_
_entity.id
_entity.type
_entity.pdbx_description
1 polymer ?
#
loop_
_entity_poly.entity_id
_entity_poly.type
_entity_poly.pdbx_seq_one_letter_code
_entity_poly.pdbx_strand_id
1 'polypeptide(L)'
;QPTPAPASPGGTPSPIGQAPFAPTQQAPAAEAPVDTEPKVQLSEVVVEGLKGHPEQQRLEQAAYGAMTVTPGTLVTRSQLRKDLSAIYATGWFSDVRMQPQDGPLGVRLIVTVSPYPVLTKVVLEPPDAKVPAAVVNDTFAGDYGRSLNLNTLQTRMQELQKWYADQGFSLARVTGPGRIGPDGSVQLLVRQGTVNGVEVQFLDKEGSATDDKGRPIRSKTKSWVITREISLKPGQVFNRRNLEDDIKRLYGTGLFSDVKVTLRPTPDDPGRVTIVLGVVEQSTGSLSGGLGYSQSQGVFGQIQVQDSNLFGRAWDLATSFTYGQFGGLFDITFTDPWIKGDPFRTALRVKAFISRDVPQVFQSQDNGNIYTVSDFYEAPGTNINSRAYNINGSDNPLKGPIGSVQQAESQSPGNSWFDYNGNSVVVQRLGGNLQLVRPLNGGNPFIRAPWNLILGFSGQQVTPMNVSGQTMPYGVVNNAFDSTGSSVPVNAVVCVAYNCATQNQLVAVRLGTTFNTLNDPRNPTSGDFFSLATEQFVSVGVNSPTFNRVRGSYTHFIPVNWLKIFKGCRPTAGKAPNCKQALAFQVSAGTVVGDLPPYEAFCVGGGNSVRGYYDCDLGVGKSFGEATIEYRFPLFSIISGELFLDGGTTFGSQKDVPGNLGALLGKPGEGFSVGTGVIVTTPVGPLRLEVASQDFTNNWRFNLGVGWKF
;
A
#
# COMPACT_ATOMS: atom_id res chain seq x y z
N GLN A 1 36.01 19.27 26.89
CA GLN A 1 35.80 18.73 28.23
C GLN A 1 35.11 19.75 29.14
N PRO A 2 34.23 19.36 30.04
CA PRO A 2 33.90 18.05 30.58
C PRO A 2 32.42 17.65 30.49
N THR A 3 32.20 16.35 30.51
CA THR A 3 30.96 15.59 30.66
C THR A 3 30.27 15.88 32.02
N PRO A 4 28.94 15.87 32.10
CA PRO A 4 28.25 15.51 33.34
C PRO A 4 27.64 14.12 33.25
N ALA A 5 27.75 13.43 34.40
CA ALA A 5 27.34 12.07 34.71
C ALA A 5 25.80 11.88 34.74
N PRO A 6 25.32 10.62 34.75
CA PRO A 6 23.90 10.28 34.61
C PRO A 6 23.15 10.40 35.94
N ALA A 7 21.93 10.91 35.89
CA ALA A 7 20.98 10.89 37.00
C ALA A 7 20.16 9.60 36.97
N SER A 8 20.08 8.94 38.11
CA SER A 8 19.32 7.73 38.40
C SER A 8 17.81 7.97 38.49
N PRO A 9 17.00 6.94 38.22
CA PRO A 9 15.54 7.01 38.26
C PRO A 9 15.00 6.71 39.67
N GLY A 10 13.88 7.29 40.02
CA GLY A 10 13.13 6.89 41.20
C GLY A 10 12.29 8.01 41.82
N GLY A 11 11.01 7.96 41.51
CA GLY A 11 10.03 8.83 42.16
C GLY A 11 8.62 8.34 41.88
N THR A 12 8.18 7.32 42.64
CA THR A 12 6.75 6.97 42.76
C THR A 12 5.97 8.15 43.36
N PRO A 13 4.78 8.51 42.84
CA PRO A 13 3.94 9.50 43.50
C PRO A 13 3.34 8.91 44.79
N SER A 14 3.61 9.53 45.91
CA SER A 14 2.96 9.29 47.21
C SER A 14 1.50 9.76 47.18
N PRO A 15 0.59 9.08 47.88
CA PRO A 15 -0.80 9.48 47.95
C PRO A 15 -0.98 10.73 48.82
N ILE A 16 -1.87 11.57 48.37
CA ILE A 16 -2.29 12.81 49.05
C ILE A 16 -2.76 12.51 50.46
N GLY A 17 -2.13 13.16 51.43
CA GLY A 17 -2.46 13.05 52.84
C GLY A 17 -3.88 13.51 53.17
N GLN A 18 -4.60 12.64 53.82
CA GLN A 18 -5.86 13.00 54.52
C GLN A 18 -5.53 13.84 55.77
N ALA A 19 -6.12 15.01 55.86
CA ALA A 19 -6.12 15.79 57.09
C ALA A 19 -6.89 15.02 58.18
N PRO A 20 -6.48 15.09 59.44
CA PRO A 20 -7.17 14.43 60.54
C PRO A 20 -8.49 15.14 60.84
N PHE A 21 -9.58 14.45 60.71
CA PHE A 21 -10.89 14.89 61.20
C PHE A 21 -10.87 14.85 62.72
N ALA A 22 -11.27 15.96 63.33
CA ALA A 22 -11.57 16.05 64.75
C ALA A 22 -12.72 15.12 65.12
N PRO A 23 -12.76 14.54 66.31
CA PRO A 23 -13.82 13.65 66.75
C PRO A 23 -15.16 14.44 66.89
N THR A 24 -16.07 14.20 65.96
CA THR A 24 -17.45 14.67 66.10
C THR A 24 -18.12 13.82 67.16
N GLN A 25 -18.64 14.47 68.17
CA GLN A 25 -19.49 13.88 69.23
C GLN A 25 -20.61 13.05 68.55
N GLN A 26 -20.74 11.79 68.99
CA GLN A 26 -21.89 10.96 68.69
C GLN A 26 -23.17 11.67 69.18
N ALA A 27 -24.00 12.09 68.23
CA ALA A 27 -25.39 12.34 68.51
C ALA A 27 -26.08 11.02 68.91
N PRO A 28 -27.01 11.01 69.83
CA PRO A 28 -27.70 9.80 70.26
C PRO A 28 -28.35 9.13 69.05
N ALA A 29 -28.24 7.82 68.99
CA ALA A 29 -28.88 7.00 67.94
C ALA A 29 -30.35 7.39 67.87
N ALA A 30 -30.74 7.92 66.67
CA ALA A 30 -32.14 8.06 66.37
C ALA A 30 -32.78 6.65 66.40
N GLU A 31 -33.69 6.40 67.26
CA GLU A 31 -34.53 5.22 67.28
C GLU A 31 -35.08 5.03 65.88
N ALA A 32 -34.97 3.82 65.34
CA ALA A 32 -35.58 3.42 64.09
C ALA A 32 -37.06 3.78 64.15
N PRO A 33 -37.65 4.41 63.11
CA PRO A 33 -39.05 4.77 63.13
C PRO A 33 -39.85 3.50 63.42
N VAL A 34 -40.51 3.47 64.52
CA VAL A 34 -41.49 2.42 64.87
C VAL A 34 -42.49 2.35 63.75
N ASP A 35 -42.54 1.20 63.12
CA ASP A 35 -43.39 0.91 61.98
C ASP A 35 -44.84 1.01 62.45
N THR A 36 -45.42 2.19 62.32
CA THR A 36 -46.78 2.53 62.78
C THR A 36 -47.86 2.11 61.75
N GLU A 37 -47.44 1.41 60.67
CA GLU A 37 -48.39 0.91 59.70
C GLU A 37 -49.28 -0.17 60.32
N PRO A 38 -50.57 -0.15 60.08
CA PRO A 38 -51.47 -1.25 60.53
C PRO A 38 -51.03 -2.56 59.90
N LYS A 39 -50.84 -3.58 60.76
CA LYS A 39 -50.50 -4.95 60.35
C LYS A 39 -51.74 -5.77 60.19
N VAL A 40 -51.85 -6.48 59.08
CA VAL A 40 -52.97 -7.34 58.76
C VAL A 40 -52.48 -8.76 58.63
N GLN A 41 -53.16 -9.75 59.22
CA GLN A 41 -52.87 -11.15 59.10
C GLN A 41 -53.36 -11.71 57.76
N LEU A 42 -52.43 -12.24 56.94
CA LEU A 42 -52.79 -12.93 55.71
C LEU A 42 -53.20 -14.34 56.00
N SER A 43 -54.40 -14.74 55.52
CA SER A 43 -54.89 -16.12 55.57
C SER A 43 -54.46 -16.89 54.32
N GLU A 44 -54.48 -16.26 53.18
CA GLU A 44 -54.20 -16.90 51.90
C GLU A 44 -53.62 -15.86 50.92
N VAL A 45 -52.74 -16.33 49.99
CA VAL A 45 -52.26 -15.55 48.83
C VAL A 45 -52.59 -16.30 47.58
N VAL A 46 -53.31 -15.69 46.64
CA VAL A 46 -53.78 -16.34 45.41
C VAL A 46 -53.33 -15.48 44.22
N VAL A 47 -52.63 -16.09 43.27
CA VAL A 47 -52.28 -15.44 42.00
C VAL A 47 -53.35 -15.78 40.96
N GLU A 48 -53.93 -14.76 40.36
CA GLU A 48 -54.99 -14.87 39.32
C GLU A 48 -54.57 -14.15 38.04
N GLY A 49 -55.27 -14.45 36.92
CA GLY A 49 -55.05 -13.81 35.62
C GLY A 49 -54.18 -14.63 34.64
N LEU A 50 -53.74 -15.83 35.06
CA LEU A 50 -52.90 -16.71 34.24
C LEU A 50 -53.66 -17.90 33.61
N LYS A 51 -54.93 -18.03 33.87
CA LYS A 51 -55.76 -19.18 33.42
C LYS A 51 -55.76 -19.26 31.88
N GLY A 52 -55.32 -20.40 31.35
CA GLY A 52 -55.26 -20.66 29.90
C GLY A 52 -53.98 -20.17 29.22
N HIS A 53 -53.03 -19.58 29.97
CA HIS A 53 -51.75 -19.20 29.42
C HIS A 53 -50.82 -20.44 29.23
N PRO A 54 -50.10 -20.58 28.10
CA PRO A 54 -49.23 -21.75 27.83
C PRO A 54 -48.17 -22.01 28.91
N GLU A 55 -47.66 -20.98 29.54
CA GLU A 55 -46.63 -21.07 30.60
C GLU A 55 -47.20 -20.75 31.98
N GLN A 56 -48.48 -21.01 32.25
CA GLN A 56 -49.17 -20.66 33.50
C GLN A 56 -48.34 -21.04 34.74
N GLN A 57 -47.92 -22.29 34.86
CA GLN A 57 -47.21 -22.80 36.03
C GLN A 57 -45.88 -22.04 36.28
N ARG A 58 -45.16 -21.72 35.23
CA ARG A 58 -43.90 -20.97 35.31
C ARG A 58 -44.12 -19.52 35.78
N LEU A 59 -45.15 -18.87 35.25
CA LEU A 59 -45.51 -17.51 35.59
C LEU A 59 -46.04 -17.40 37.02
N GLU A 60 -46.86 -18.36 37.47
CA GLU A 60 -47.29 -18.48 38.87
C GLU A 60 -46.08 -18.63 39.81
N GLN A 61 -45.16 -19.53 39.50
CA GLN A 61 -43.94 -19.69 40.30
C GLN A 61 -43.10 -18.44 40.33
N ALA A 62 -43.01 -17.68 39.22
CA ALA A 62 -42.29 -16.41 39.17
C ALA A 62 -42.95 -15.33 40.02
N ALA A 63 -44.30 -15.28 40.05
CA ALA A 63 -45.03 -14.34 40.88
C ALA A 63 -44.90 -14.70 42.38
N TYR A 64 -45.10 -15.97 42.75
CA TYR A 64 -44.92 -16.40 44.13
C TYR A 64 -43.50 -16.28 44.62
N GLY A 65 -42.49 -16.62 43.77
CA GLY A 65 -41.06 -16.52 44.12
C GLY A 65 -40.56 -15.11 44.32
N ALA A 66 -41.25 -14.10 43.74
CA ALA A 66 -40.92 -12.71 43.92
C ALA A 66 -41.49 -12.05 45.18
N MET A 67 -42.51 -12.70 45.79
CA MET A 67 -43.14 -12.19 47.01
C MET A 67 -42.39 -12.66 48.26
N THR A 68 -42.29 -11.75 49.24
CA THR A 68 -41.76 -12.05 50.57
C THR A 68 -42.85 -12.36 51.58
N VAL A 69 -44.10 -11.98 51.27
CA VAL A 69 -45.24 -12.24 52.13
C VAL A 69 -45.75 -13.65 51.92
N THR A 70 -46.05 -14.33 53.04
CA THR A 70 -46.53 -15.72 53.05
C THR A 70 -47.82 -15.83 53.91
N PRO A 71 -48.70 -16.82 53.61
CA PRO A 71 -49.85 -17.09 54.44
C PRO A 71 -49.49 -17.28 55.93
N GLY A 72 -50.27 -16.78 56.82
CA GLY A 72 -50.03 -16.84 58.28
C GLY A 72 -49.15 -15.71 58.85
N THR A 73 -48.59 -14.82 58.04
CA THR A 73 -47.76 -13.71 58.51
C THR A 73 -48.56 -12.42 58.67
N LEU A 74 -48.07 -11.54 59.57
CA LEU A 74 -48.56 -10.16 59.71
C LEU A 74 -47.82 -9.26 58.72
N VAL A 75 -48.55 -8.62 57.80
CA VAL A 75 -48.01 -7.82 56.74
C VAL A 75 -48.42 -6.35 56.84
N THR A 76 -47.52 -5.49 56.40
CA THR A 76 -47.77 -4.05 56.29
C THR A 76 -48.04 -3.67 54.81
N ARG A 77 -48.67 -2.50 54.64
CA ARG A 77 -48.92 -1.95 53.29
C ARG A 77 -47.60 -1.67 52.54
N SER A 78 -46.54 -1.27 53.23
CA SER A 78 -45.24 -1.07 52.62
C SER A 78 -44.59 -2.39 52.13
N GLN A 79 -44.76 -3.50 52.84
CA GLN A 79 -44.34 -4.84 52.38
C GLN A 79 -45.09 -5.28 51.11
N LEU A 80 -46.39 -5.11 51.05
CA LEU A 80 -47.17 -5.40 49.85
C LEU A 80 -46.75 -4.56 48.65
N ARG A 81 -46.41 -3.26 48.84
CA ARG A 81 -45.86 -2.43 47.76
C ARG A 81 -44.48 -2.89 47.30
N LYS A 82 -43.64 -3.36 48.22
CA LYS A 82 -42.32 -3.96 47.85
C LYS A 82 -42.52 -5.23 47.02
N ASP A 83 -43.39 -6.11 47.44
CA ASP A 83 -43.70 -7.36 46.75
C ASP A 83 -44.33 -7.07 45.37
N LEU A 84 -45.26 -6.13 45.27
CA LEU A 84 -45.82 -5.67 44.00
C LEU A 84 -44.70 -5.21 43.05
N SER A 85 -43.78 -4.38 43.57
CA SER A 85 -42.62 -3.91 42.79
C SER A 85 -41.68 -5.06 42.43
N ALA A 86 -41.51 -6.05 43.32
CA ALA A 86 -40.67 -7.22 43.07
C ALA A 86 -41.27 -8.11 41.98
N ILE A 87 -42.59 -8.30 41.93
CA ILE A 87 -43.28 -9.03 40.87
C ILE A 87 -43.08 -8.33 39.52
N TYR A 88 -43.26 -7.00 39.45
CA TYR A 88 -42.95 -6.23 38.24
C TYR A 88 -41.49 -6.38 37.81
N ALA A 89 -40.57 -6.34 38.77
CA ALA A 89 -39.13 -6.46 38.51
C ALA A 89 -38.74 -7.82 37.90
N THR A 90 -39.60 -8.84 38.00
CA THR A 90 -39.38 -10.14 37.32
C THR A 90 -39.39 -10.01 35.80
N GLY A 91 -40.06 -8.95 35.27
CA GLY A 91 -40.17 -8.67 33.85
C GLY A 91 -41.19 -9.49 33.07
N TRP A 92 -41.96 -10.35 33.73
CA TRP A 92 -42.97 -11.23 33.08
C TRP A 92 -44.35 -10.60 32.89
N PHE A 93 -44.67 -9.55 33.66
CA PHE A 93 -46.02 -9.01 33.78
C PHE A 93 -46.12 -7.60 33.29
N SER A 94 -47.14 -7.31 32.49
CA SER A 94 -47.51 -5.99 32.00
C SER A 94 -48.34 -5.19 33.00
N ASP A 95 -49.11 -5.87 33.86
CA ASP A 95 -49.86 -5.29 34.95
C ASP A 95 -49.90 -6.27 36.14
N VAL A 96 -49.80 -5.70 37.34
CA VAL A 96 -49.90 -6.44 38.61
C VAL A 96 -50.75 -5.59 39.57
N ARG A 97 -51.79 -6.20 40.11
CA ARG A 97 -52.67 -5.61 41.09
C ARG A 97 -52.78 -6.49 42.32
N MET A 98 -52.71 -5.92 43.49
CA MET A 98 -52.92 -6.61 44.76
C MET A 98 -54.17 -6.08 45.40
N GLN A 99 -55.14 -6.97 45.69
CA GLN A 99 -56.39 -6.63 46.31
C GLN A 99 -56.57 -7.49 47.55
N PRO A 100 -56.57 -6.86 48.76
CA PRO A 100 -56.96 -7.58 49.98
C PRO A 100 -58.46 -7.79 50.00
N GLN A 101 -58.90 -8.99 50.40
CA GLN A 101 -60.25 -9.35 50.55
C GLN A 101 -60.47 -9.95 51.95
N ASP A 102 -61.43 -9.40 52.72
CA ASP A 102 -61.67 -9.87 54.05
C ASP A 102 -62.29 -11.30 54.05
N GLY A 103 -61.80 -12.18 54.90
CA GLY A 103 -62.20 -13.52 55.05
C GLY A 103 -62.33 -13.93 56.53
N PRO A 104 -63.02 -15.08 56.84
CA PRO A 104 -63.30 -15.49 58.19
C PRO A 104 -62.02 -15.89 59.00
N LEU A 105 -60.90 -16.16 58.33
CA LEU A 105 -59.66 -16.61 58.96
C LEU A 105 -58.50 -15.55 58.80
N GLY A 106 -58.88 -14.34 58.36
CA GLY A 106 -57.89 -13.25 58.02
C GLY A 106 -58.06 -12.75 56.60
N VAL A 107 -57.18 -11.88 56.15
CA VAL A 107 -57.25 -11.27 54.82
C VAL A 107 -56.69 -12.22 53.77
N ARG A 108 -57.48 -12.49 52.72
CA ARG A 108 -57.04 -13.13 51.49
C ARG A 108 -56.44 -12.09 50.55
N LEU A 109 -55.19 -12.29 50.13
CA LEU A 109 -54.56 -11.40 49.17
C LEU A 109 -54.72 -11.97 47.75
N ILE A 110 -55.50 -11.30 46.91
CA ILE A 110 -55.61 -11.62 45.49
C ILE A 110 -54.60 -10.77 44.70
N VAL A 111 -53.68 -11.48 44.04
CA VAL A 111 -52.64 -10.90 43.18
C VAL A 111 -53.04 -11.17 41.74
N THR A 112 -53.69 -10.18 41.10
CA THR A 112 -54.06 -10.28 39.69
C THR A 112 -52.88 -9.85 38.82
N VAL A 113 -52.38 -10.75 37.97
CA VAL A 113 -51.26 -10.48 37.08
C VAL A 113 -51.71 -10.61 35.62
N SER A 114 -51.17 -9.71 34.77
CA SER A 114 -51.34 -9.77 33.32
C SER A 114 -50.00 -10.06 32.67
N PRO A 115 -49.79 -11.28 32.14
CA PRO A 115 -48.51 -11.60 31.52
C PRO A 115 -48.32 -10.88 30.19
N TYR A 116 -47.04 -10.67 29.80
CA TYR A 116 -46.75 -10.29 28.44
C TYR A 116 -47.09 -11.41 27.47
N PRO A 117 -47.44 -11.09 26.20
CA PRO A 117 -47.80 -12.12 25.19
C PRO A 117 -46.59 -13.01 24.87
N VAL A 118 -46.88 -14.18 24.27
CA VAL A 118 -45.87 -15.08 23.75
C VAL A 118 -45.14 -14.43 22.58
N LEU A 119 -43.80 -14.35 22.62
CA LEU A 119 -43.02 -13.74 21.58
C LEU A 119 -43.13 -14.54 20.27
N THR A 120 -43.64 -13.91 19.21
CA THR A 120 -43.80 -14.51 17.87
C THR A 120 -42.83 -13.96 16.88
N LYS A 121 -42.51 -12.63 16.95
CA LYS A 121 -41.68 -11.96 15.99
C LYS A 121 -41.04 -10.73 16.62
N VAL A 122 -39.77 -10.45 16.24
CA VAL A 122 -39.06 -9.19 16.53
C VAL A 122 -38.92 -8.40 15.24
N VAL A 123 -39.35 -7.15 15.25
CA VAL A 123 -39.28 -6.23 14.10
C VAL A 123 -38.39 -5.04 14.48
N LEU A 124 -37.49 -4.71 13.61
CA LEU A 124 -36.66 -3.53 13.79
C LEU A 124 -37.27 -2.32 13.07
N GLU A 125 -37.18 -1.16 13.71
CA GLU A 125 -37.58 0.14 13.15
C GLU A 125 -36.35 1.07 13.14
N PRO A 126 -35.91 1.60 11.97
CA PRO A 126 -36.47 1.44 10.63
C PRO A 126 -36.15 0.06 10.01
N PRO A 127 -36.94 -0.38 9.01
CA PRO A 127 -36.77 -1.70 8.38
C PRO A 127 -35.44 -1.91 7.63
N ASP A 128 -34.77 -0.81 7.27
CA ASP A 128 -33.47 -0.78 6.59
C ASP A 128 -32.26 -0.83 7.54
N ALA A 129 -32.51 -1.25 8.78
CA ALA A 129 -31.43 -1.47 9.76
C ALA A 129 -30.34 -2.38 9.20
N LYS A 130 -29.06 -2.03 9.46
CA LYS A 130 -27.89 -2.73 8.88
C LYS A 130 -27.69 -4.15 9.40
N VAL A 131 -28.42 -4.58 10.42
CA VAL A 131 -28.32 -5.92 10.95
C VAL A 131 -29.10 -6.90 10.05
N PRO A 132 -28.49 -8.01 9.61
CA PRO A 132 -29.21 -9.04 8.86
C PRO A 132 -30.33 -9.67 9.68
N ALA A 133 -31.46 -9.98 9.04
CA ALA A 133 -32.59 -10.65 9.70
C ALA A 133 -32.17 -11.96 10.36
N ALA A 134 -31.23 -12.71 9.80
CA ALA A 134 -30.69 -13.94 10.40
C ALA A 134 -30.08 -13.67 11.79
N VAL A 135 -29.30 -12.59 11.95
CA VAL A 135 -28.68 -12.23 13.24
C VAL A 135 -29.76 -11.92 14.29
N VAL A 136 -30.82 -11.19 13.89
CA VAL A 136 -31.95 -10.92 14.79
C VAL A 136 -32.63 -12.22 15.20
N ASN A 137 -32.95 -13.08 14.23
CA ASN A 137 -33.61 -14.37 14.50
C ASN A 137 -32.74 -15.26 15.39
N ASP A 138 -31.45 -15.35 15.14
CA ASP A 138 -30.53 -16.15 15.95
C ASP A 138 -30.42 -15.60 17.39
N THR A 139 -30.37 -14.27 17.56
CA THR A 139 -30.33 -13.64 18.89
C THR A 139 -31.56 -13.97 19.72
N PHE A 140 -32.75 -14.05 19.12
CA PHE A 140 -34.04 -14.33 19.79
C PHE A 140 -34.49 -15.78 19.65
N ALA A 141 -33.73 -16.69 19.04
CA ALA A 141 -34.13 -18.05 18.73
C ALA A 141 -34.64 -18.83 19.96
N GLY A 142 -34.02 -18.62 21.13
CA GLY A 142 -34.38 -19.26 22.37
C GLY A 142 -35.62 -18.68 23.05
N ASP A 143 -36.09 -17.51 22.59
CA ASP A 143 -37.18 -16.77 23.24
C ASP A 143 -38.50 -16.83 22.43
N TYR A 144 -38.44 -17.22 21.16
CA TYR A 144 -39.65 -17.41 20.35
C TYR A 144 -40.50 -18.57 20.88
N GLY A 145 -41.82 -18.36 20.88
CA GLY A 145 -42.78 -19.32 21.39
C GLY A 145 -42.89 -19.36 22.93
N ARG A 146 -42.18 -18.46 23.63
CA ARG A 146 -42.24 -18.29 25.09
C ARG A 146 -42.84 -16.94 25.46
N SER A 147 -43.38 -16.83 26.68
CA SER A 147 -43.78 -15.52 27.22
C SER A 147 -42.65 -14.53 27.15
N LEU A 148 -42.95 -13.31 26.71
CA LEU A 148 -41.98 -12.24 26.68
C LEU A 148 -41.56 -11.84 28.10
N ASN A 149 -40.25 -11.80 28.33
CA ASN A 149 -39.68 -11.27 29.57
C ASN A 149 -38.84 -10.02 29.24
N LEU A 150 -39.16 -8.90 29.90
CA LEU A 150 -38.48 -7.65 29.62
C LEU A 150 -36.98 -7.66 30.00
N ASN A 151 -36.59 -8.40 31.03
CA ASN A 151 -35.18 -8.50 31.43
C ASN A 151 -34.39 -9.31 30.40
N THR A 152 -34.98 -10.41 29.89
CA THR A 152 -34.39 -11.17 28.79
C THR A 152 -34.32 -10.31 27.51
N LEU A 153 -35.41 -9.61 27.20
CA LEU A 153 -35.43 -8.67 26.07
C LEU A 153 -34.30 -7.63 26.15
N GLN A 154 -34.08 -7.07 27.32
CA GLN A 154 -32.98 -6.12 27.56
C GLN A 154 -31.59 -6.74 27.29
N THR A 155 -31.39 -8.00 27.73
CA THR A 155 -30.17 -8.75 27.46
C THR A 155 -29.99 -8.97 25.95
N ARG A 156 -31.02 -9.37 25.22
CA ARG A 156 -30.99 -9.55 23.77
C ARG A 156 -30.73 -8.24 23.03
N MET A 157 -31.29 -7.16 23.50
CA MET A 157 -31.00 -5.81 22.96
C MET A 157 -29.54 -5.43 23.16
N GLN A 158 -28.93 -5.78 24.31
CA GLN A 158 -27.51 -5.57 24.55
C GLN A 158 -26.65 -6.43 23.63
N GLU A 159 -27.05 -7.67 23.35
CA GLU A 159 -26.36 -8.55 22.38
C GLU A 159 -26.42 -7.96 20.96
N LEU A 160 -27.56 -7.47 20.50
CA LEU A 160 -27.66 -6.75 19.23
C LEU A 160 -26.83 -5.45 19.23
N GLN A 161 -26.83 -4.70 20.33
CA GLN A 161 -26.01 -3.52 20.48
C GLN A 161 -24.51 -3.84 20.34
N LYS A 162 -24.08 -4.95 20.94
CA LYS A 162 -22.70 -5.44 20.82
C LYS A 162 -22.38 -5.83 19.38
N TRP A 163 -23.29 -6.55 18.70
CA TRP A 163 -23.13 -6.89 17.30
C TRP A 163 -22.88 -5.64 16.44
N TYR A 164 -23.68 -4.55 16.62
CA TYR A 164 -23.47 -3.29 15.92
C TYR A 164 -22.07 -2.71 16.20
N ALA A 165 -21.66 -2.71 17.46
CA ALA A 165 -20.34 -2.22 17.84
C ALA A 165 -19.20 -3.05 17.20
N ASP A 166 -19.35 -4.38 17.20
CA ASP A 166 -18.40 -5.33 16.62
C ASP A 166 -18.30 -5.19 15.10
N GLN A 167 -19.37 -4.76 14.41
CA GLN A 167 -19.37 -4.44 12.99
C GLN A 167 -18.90 -3.01 12.68
N GLY A 168 -18.50 -2.25 13.70
CA GLY A 168 -18.02 -0.88 13.54
C GLY A 168 -19.10 0.21 13.63
N PHE A 169 -20.37 -0.14 13.79
CA PHE A 169 -21.46 0.82 13.96
C PHE A 169 -21.59 1.31 15.41
N SER A 170 -20.53 1.91 15.91
CA SER A 170 -20.37 2.28 17.34
C SER A 170 -21.37 3.34 17.82
N LEU A 171 -22.01 4.06 16.92
CA LEU A 171 -23.06 5.04 17.24
C LEU A 171 -24.48 4.45 17.20
N ALA A 172 -24.62 3.22 16.76
CA ALA A 172 -25.92 2.56 16.75
C ALA A 172 -26.43 2.37 18.18
N ARG A 173 -27.73 2.59 18.38
CA ARG A 173 -28.43 2.38 19.65
C ARG A 173 -29.67 1.55 19.39
N VAL A 174 -29.79 0.43 20.11
CA VAL A 174 -30.97 -0.41 20.12
C VAL A 174 -31.76 -0.05 21.37
N THR A 175 -32.98 0.41 21.20
CA THR A 175 -33.86 0.83 22.28
C THR A 175 -35.24 0.19 22.12
N GLY A 176 -35.94 0.03 23.20
CA GLY A 176 -37.28 -0.53 23.14
C GLY A 176 -37.72 -1.23 24.43
N PRO A 177 -38.84 -1.94 24.38
CA PRO A 177 -39.73 -2.09 23.21
C PRO A 177 -40.43 -0.78 22.86
N GLY A 178 -40.48 -0.43 21.57
CA GLY A 178 -41.30 0.68 21.09
C GLY A 178 -42.78 0.35 21.09
N ARG A 179 -43.09 -0.88 20.76
CA ARG A 179 -44.44 -1.46 20.78
C ARG A 179 -44.39 -2.97 21.01
N ILE A 180 -45.31 -3.46 21.83
CA ILE A 180 -45.57 -4.89 21.99
C ILE A 180 -46.98 -5.13 21.45
N GLY A 181 -47.11 -5.91 20.39
CA GLY A 181 -48.39 -6.27 19.79
C GLY A 181 -49.10 -7.39 20.57
N PRO A 182 -50.43 -7.41 20.55
CA PRO A 182 -51.19 -8.50 21.18
C PRO A 182 -50.94 -9.87 20.51
N ASP A 183 -50.44 -9.85 19.29
CA ASP A 183 -49.99 -11.00 18.51
C ASP A 183 -48.62 -11.54 18.92
N GLY A 184 -47.98 -10.94 19.91
CA GLY A 184 -46.61 -11.26 20.36
C GLY A 184 -45.51 -10.70 19.51
N SER A 185 -45.80 -9.77 18.61
CA SER A 185 -44.78 -9.01 17.88
C SER A 185 -44.17 -7.95 18.75
N VAL A 186 -42.83 -7.85 18.75
CA VAL A 186 -42.09 -6.82 19.50
C VAL A 186 -41.33 -5.92 18.51
N GLN A 187 -41.57 -4.63 18.58
CA GLN A 187 -40.88 -3.62 17.78
C GLN A 187 -39.70 -3.01 18.58
N LEU A 188 -38.51 -3.14 18.05
CA LEU A 188 -37.31 -2.51 18.62
C LEU A 188 -36.87 -1.32 17.74
N LEU A 189 -36.57 -0.21 18.39
CA LEU A 189 -36.11 0.99 17.71
C LEU A 189 -34.59 0.97 17.59
N VAL A 190 -34.08 1.10 16.36
CA VAL A 190 -32.66 1.15 16.08
C VAL A 190 -32.29 2.52 15.51
N ARG A 191 -31.56 3.30 16.28
CA ARG A 191 -30.93 4.52 15.81
C ARG A 191 -29.52 4.21 15.40
N GLN A 192 -29.24 4.16 14.09
CA GLN A 192 -27.95 3.68 13.57
C GLN A 192 -26.81 4.70 13.71
N GLY A 193 -27.14 5.97 13.92
CA GLY A 193 -26.18 7.08 13.92
C GLY A 193 -25.69 7.43 12.51
N THR A 194 -26.02 8.61 12.02
CA THR A 194 -25.68 9.05 10.65
C THR A 194 -24.67 10.18 10.66
N VAL A 195 -23.89 10.28 9.58
CA VAL A 195 -22.96 11.38 9.36
C VAL A 195 -23.72 12.60 8.89
N ASN A 196 -23.60 13.71 9.60
CA ASN A 196 -24.13 15.02 9.19
C ASN A 196 -23.19 15.70 8.20
N GLY A 197 -21.88 15.65 8.47
CA GLY A 197 -20.86 16.26 7.65
C GLY A 197 -19.46 15.92 8.11
N VAL A 198 -18.48 16.37 7.32
CA VAL A 198 -17.06 16.30 7.67
C VAL A 198 -16.50 17.72 7.69
N GLU A 199 -16.00 18.14 8.83
CA GLU A 199 -15.32 19.41 9.03
C GLU A 199 -13.81 19.18 9.20
N VAL A 200 -13.01 20.08 8.63
CA VAL A 200 -11.54 20.03 8.76
C VAL A 200 -11.10 21.19 9.63
N GLN A 201 -10.35 20.89 10.66
CA GLN A 201 -9.75 21.84 11.57
C GLN A 201 -8.22 21.66 11.54
N PHE A 202 -7.51 22.73 11.21
CA PHE A 202 -6.05 22.70 11.24
C PHE A 202 -5.58 22.99 12.66
N LEU A 203 -4.62 22.20 13.11
CA LEU A 203 -4.06 22.27 14.45
C LEU A 203 -2.56 22.58 14.36
N ASP A 204 -2.04 23.25 15.40
CA ASP A 204 -0.60 23.36 15.62
C ASP A 204 -0.02 22.04 16.15
N LYS A 205 1.29 22.02 16.45
CA LYS A 205 1.97 20.82 16.97
C LYS A 205 1.52 20.43 18.38
N GLU A 206 1.02 21.38 19.13
CA GLU A 206 0.48 21.24 20.49
C GLU A 206 -0.99 20.77 20.47
N GLY A 207 -1.63 20.79 19.28
CA GLY A 207 -3.01 20.37 19.07
C GLY A 207 -4.04 21.48 19.29
N SER A 208 -3.61 22.75 19.30
CA SER A 208 -4.49 23.90 19.37
C SER A 208 -4.99 24.30 17.96
N ALA A 209 -6.25 24.73 17.87
CA ALA A 209 -6.85 25.21 16.62
C ALA A 209 -6.59 26.69 16.35
N THR A 210 -6.07 27.40 17.34
CA THR A 210 -5.79 28.84 17.28
C THR A 210 -4.37 29.13 17.71
N ASP A 211 -3.80 30.19 17.13
CA ASP A 211 -2.50 30.71 17.54
C ASP A 211 -2.62 31.49 18.89
N ASP A 212 -1.48 31.93 19.45
CA ASP A 212 -1.41 32.70 20.69
C ASP A 212 -2.23 34.03 20.66
N LYS A 213 -2.68 34.46 19.49
CA LYS A 213 -3.50 35.64 19.27
C LYS A 213 -4.97 35.29 19.03
N GLY A 214 -5.39 34.04 19.24
CA GLY A 214 -6.75 33.55 19.02
C GLY A 214 -7.18 33.44 17.55
N ARG A 215 -6.25 33.53 16.61
CA ARG A 215 -6.56 33.40 15.18
C ARG A 215 -6.48 31.93 14.74
N PRO A 216 -7.34 31.46 13.83
CA PRO A 216 -7.25 30.09 13.29
C PRO A 216 -5.87 29.81 12.71
N ILE A 217 -5.38 28.58 12.93
CA ILE A 217 -4.11 28.11 12.35
C ILE A 217 -4.18 28.19 10.82
N ARG A 218 -3.19 28.82 10.21
CA ARG A 218 -3.09 28.91 8.75
C ARG A 218 -2.62 27.59 8.17
N SER A 219 -3.36 27.08 7.21
CA SER A 219 -3.05 25.83 6.51
C SER A 219 -2.43 26.08 5.13
N LYS A 220 -1.51 25.22 4.74
CA LYS A 220 -1.04 25.08 3.35
C LYS A 220 -2.03 24.22 2.54
N THR A 221 -2.44 23.08 3.11
CA THR A 221 -3.30 22.09 2.46
C THR A 221 -4.74 22.59 2.32
N LYS A 222 -5.32 22.40 1.13
CA LYS A 222 -6.71 22.73 0.88
C LYS A 222 -7.64 21.69 1.53
N SER A 223 -8.71 22.13 2.18
CA SER A 223 -9.65 21.23 2.90
C SER A 223 -10.22 20.11 1.99
N TRP A 224 -10.46 20.40 0.70
CA TRP A 224 -10.96 19.39 -0.24
C TRP A 224 -9.98 18.23 -0.48
N VAL A 225 -8.67 18.45 -0.29
CA VAL A 225 -7.64 17.38 -0.37
C VAL A 225 -7.84 16.38 0.76
N ILE A 226 -8.23 16.87 1.93
CA ILE A 226 -8.51 16.03 3.10
C ILE A 226 -9.86 15.33 2.94
N THR A 227 -10.91 16.11 2.61
CA THR A 227 -12.27 15.56 2.52
C THR A 227 -12.46 14.58 1.36
N ARG A 228 -11.63 14.64 0.30
CA ARG A 228 -11.66 13.64 -0.77
C ARG A 228 -11.20 12.25 -0.32
N GLU A 229 -10.32 12.17 0.68
CA GLU A 229 -9.81 10.92 1.24
C GLU A 229 -10.81 10.26 2.21
N ILE A 230 -11.90 10.93 2.57
CA ILE A 230 -12.91 10.44 3.49
C ILE A 230 -14.02 9.71 2.71
N SER A 231 -14.21 8.44 3.02
CA SER A 231 -15.23 7.60 2.40
C SER A 231 -16.63 7.86 2.97
N LEU A 232 -16.70 8.29 4.24
CA LEU A 232 -17.94 8.60 4.93
C LEU A 232 -18.54 9.93 4.43
N LYS A 233 -19.68 9.84 3.75
CA LYS A 233 -20.40 11.00 3.18
C LYS A 233 -21.61 11.38 4.05
N PRO A 234 -22.05 12.65 3.98
CA PRO A 234 -23.28 13.08 4.66
C PRO A 234 -24.46 12.18 4.31
N GLY A 235 -25.29 11.84 5.31
CA GLY A 235 -26.43 10.95 5.19
C GLY A 235 -26.12 9.45 5.33
N GLN A 236 -24.86 9.04 5.27
CA GLN A 236 -24.49 7.64 5.48
C GLN A 236 -24.49 7.26 6.95
N VAL A 237 -24.72 5.98 7.23
CA VAL A 237 -24.56 5.42 8.56
C VAL A 237 -23.09 5.45 8.95
N PHE A 238 -22.81 5.98 10.15
CA PHE A 238 -21.44 6.06 10.65
C PHE A 238 -20.87 4.66 10.90
N ASN A 239 -19.65 4.42 10.38
CA ASN A 239 -18.91 3.20 10.65
C ASN A 239 -17.47 3.54 11.07
N ARG A 240 -17.09 3.09 12.25
CA ARG A 240 -15.78 3.37 12.85
C ARG A 240 -14.63 2.74 12.05
N ARG A 241 -14.82 1.53 11.50
CA ARG A 241 -13.79 0.86 10.69
C ARG A 241 -13.48 1.64 9.42
N ASN A 242 -14.53 2.15 8.74
CA ASN A 242 -14.33 3.00 7.56
C ASN A 242 -13.58 4.29 7.92
N LEU A 243 -13.91 4.89 9.07
CA LEU A 243 -13.20 6.07 9.54
C LEU A 243 -11.73 5.78 9.88
N GLU A 244 -11.44 4.66 10.52
CA GLU A 244 -10.05 4.22 10.79
C GLU A 244 -9.26 4.02 9.49
N ASP A 245 -9.87 3.46 8.46
CA ASP A 245 -9.25 3.30 7.15
C ASP A 245 -9.10 4.65 6.42
N ASP A 246 -10.04 5.57 6.57
CA ASP A 246 -9.94 6.93 6.09
C ASP A 246 -8.75 7.66 6.73
N ILE A 247 -8.57 7.51 8.05
CA ILE A 247 -7.43 8.09 8.79
C ILE A 247 -6.11 7.49 8.29
N LYS A 248 -6.04 6.17 8.12
CA LYS A 248 -4.85 5.51 7.55
C LYS A 248 -4.51 6.05 6.16
N ARG A 249 -5.53 6.31 5.31
CA ARG A 249 -5.31 6.94 4.00
C ARG A 249 -4.76 8.35 4.13
N LEU A 250 -5.30 9.16 5.06
CA LEU A 250 -4.77 10.51 5.32
C LEU A 250 -3.31 10.47 5.77
N TYR A 251 -2.93 9.59 6.70
CA TYR A 251 -1.53 9.39 7.05
C TYR A 251 -0.69 8.92 5.87
N GLY A 252 -1.25 8.03 5.04
CA GLY A 252 -0.60 7.53 3.82
C GLY A 252 -0.31 8.60 2.77
N THR A 253 -0.96 9.77 2.84
CA THR A 253 -0.62 10.91 1.96
C THR A 253 0.72 11.55 2.30
N GLY A 254 1.24 11.35 3.51
CA GLY A 254 2.47 11.97 3.99
C GLY A 254 2.35 13.49 4.23
N LEU A 255 1.14 14.04 4.29
CA LEU A 255 0.90 15.48 4.47
C LEU A 255 0.72 15.88 5.94
N PHE A 256 0.42 14.91 6.80
CA PHE A 256 0.04 15.15 8.19
C PHE A 256 0.90 14.33 9.14
N SER A 257 1.37 14.98 10.21
CA SER A 257 2.08 14.33 11.30
C SER A 257 1.12 13.75 12.34
N ASP A 258 -0.07 14.34 12.50
CA ASP A 258 -1.12 13.85 13.38
C ASP A 258 -2.51 14.13 12.79
N VAL A 259 -3.46 13.20 13.07
CA VAL A 259 -4.86 13.31 12.68
C VAL A 259 -5.73 12.92 13.88
N LYS A 260 -6.34 13.90 14.50
CA LYS A 260 -7.28 13.74 15.61
C LYS A 260 -8.72 13.73 15.09
N VAL A 261 -9.54 12.85 15.62
CA VAL A 261 -10.95 12.77 15.23
C VAL A 261 -11.82 13.06 16.43
N THR A 262 -12.74 14.00 16.27
CA THR A 262 -13.77 14.29 17.25
C THR A 262 -15.15 14.14 16.59
N LEU A 263 -16.04 13.42 17.25
CA LEU A 263 -17.43 13.28 16.80
C LEU A 263 -18.27 14.30 17.57
N ARG A 264 -18.84 15.29 16.86
CA ARG A 264 -19.68 16.32 17.44
C ARG A 264 -21.15 15.99 17.11
N PRO A 265 -22.00 15.68 18.10
CA PRO A 265 -23.44 15.54 17.87
C PRO A 265 -24.03 16.84 17.32
N THR A 266 -25.03 16.72 16.45
CA THR A 266 -25.78 17.92 16.01
C THR A 266 -26.76 18.34 17.11
N PRO A 267 -26.96 19.67 17.34
CA PRO A 267 -27.87 20.13 18.38
C PRO A 267 -29.31 19.64 18.20
N ASP A 268 -29.76 19.52 16.94
CA ASP A 268 -31.14 19.17 16.60
C ASP A 268 -31.43 17.68 16.65
N ASP A 269 -30.40 16.83 16.46
CA ASP A 269 -30.53 15.37 16.42
C ASP A 269 -29.26 14.70 16.96
N PRO A 270 -29.29 14.20 18.21
CA PRO A 270 -28.16 13.46 18.77
C PRO A 270 -27.76 12.17 18.02
N GLY A 271 -28.64 11.68 17.15
CA GLY A 271 -28.36 10.54 16.26
C GLY A 271 -27.53 10.92 15.04
N ARG A 272 -27.31 12.21 14.79
CA ARG A 272 -26.44 12.71 13.72
C ARG A 272 -25.15 13.26 14.29
N VAL A 273 -24.03 12.94 13.64
CA VAL A 273 -22.71 13.42 14.08
C VAL A 273 -21.97 14.11 12.95
N THR A 274 -21.32 15.20 13.27
CA THR A 274 -20.32 15.84 12.42
C THR A 274 -18.95 15.28 12.79
N ILE A 275 -18.24 14.74 11.79
CA ILE A 275 -16.86 14.25 11.94
C ILE A 275 -15.94 15.46 11.84
N VAL A 276 -15.30 15.85 12.94
CA VAL A 276 -14.30 16.92 12.96
C VAL A 276 -12.92 16.29 12.89
N LEU A 277 -12.21 16.56 11.79
CA LEU A 277 -10.85 16.10 11.54
C LEU A 277 -9.88 17.21 11.94
N GLY A 278 -9.25 17.08 13.11
CA GLY A 278 -8.15 17.91 13.54
C GLY A 278 -6.84 17.41 12.94
N VAL A 279 -6.24 18.17 12.04
CA VAL A 279 -5.02 17.76 11.32
C VAL A 279 -3.84 18.65 11.65
N VAL A 280 -2.70 18.03 11.93
CA VAL A 280 -1.42 18.71 12.12
C VAL A 280 -0.60 18.52 10.85
N GLU A 281 -0.34 19.60 10.13
CA GLU A 281 0.46 19.54 8.90
C GLU A 281 1.93 19.25 9.20
N GLN A 282 2.58 18.47 8.33
CA GLN A 282 4.03 18.28 8.38
C GLN A 282 4.71 18.99 7.21
N SER A 283 6.04 19.15 7.31
CA SER A 283 6.84 19.65 6.19
C SER A 283 6.78 18.68 5.02
N THR A 284 6.39 19.18 3.85
CA THR A 284 6.27 18.42 2.60
C THR A 284 7.44 18.68 1.66
N GLY A 285 8.28 19.68 1.97
CA GLY A 285 9.51 19.96 1.27
C GLY A 285 10.65 19.09 1.79
N SER A 286 11.42 18.51 0.89
CA SER A 286 12.64 17.75 1.19
C SER A 286 13.76 18.13 0.24
N LEU A 287 14.97 18.14 0.79
CA LEU A 287 16.21 18.27 0.05
C LEU A 287 17.07 17.06 0.39
N SER A 288 17.49 16.32 -0.60
CA SER A 288 18.38 15.18 -0.44
C SER A 288 19.57 15.29 -1.39
N GLY A 289 20.69 14.72 -1.00
CA GLY A 289 21.89 14.65 -1.81
C GLY A 289 22.66 13.38 -1.54
N GLY A 290 23.43 12.93 -2.52
CA GLY A 290 24.21 11.70 -2.42
C GLY A 290 25.33 11.64 -3.42
N LEU A 291 26.27 10.73 -3.17
CA LEU A 291 27.31 10.33 -4.10
C LEU A 291 27.10 8.87 -4.46
N GLY A 292 27.36 8.52 -5.70
CA GLY A 292 27.21 7.15 -6.18
C GLY A 292 28.20 6.82 -7.29
N TYR A 293 28.17 5.57 -7.70
CA TYR A 293 28.89 5.07 -8.86
C TYR A 293 27.93 4.22 -9.70
N SER A 294 27.94 4.45 -10.99
CA SER A 294 27.31 3.56 -11.97
C SER A 294 28.18 3.41 -13.20
N GLN A 295 28.07 2.29 -13.90
CA GLN A 295 28.86 2.05 -15.10
C GLN A 295 28.57 3.06 -16.21
N SER A 296 27.32 3.51 -16.34
CA SER A 296 26.88 4.47 -17.37
C SER A 296 27.24 5.93 -17.08
N GLN A 297 27.46 6.29 -15.82
CA GLN A 297 27.75 7.68 -15.40
C GLN A 297 29.12 7.85 -14.74
N GLY A 298 29.80 6.75 -14.40
CA GLY A 298 30.99 6.78 -13.56
C GLY A 298 30.68 7.15 -12.12
N VAL A 299 31.57 7.84 -11.45
CA VAL A 299 31.30 8.47 -10.14
C VAL A 299 30.39 9.69 -10.37
N PHE A 300 29.30 9.78 -9.63
CA PHE A 300 28.35 10.90 -9.76
C PHE A 300 27.90 11.46 -8.41
N GLY A 301 27.50 12.72 -8.43
CA GLY A 301 26.78 13.38 -7.35
C GLY A 301 25.34 13.68 -7.76
N GLN A 302 24.42 13.56 -6.83
CA GLN A 302 23.00 13.84 -7.05
C GLN A 302 22.46 14.79 -5.99
N ILE A 303 21.60 15.71 -6.40
CA ILE A 303 20.79 16.58 -5.55
C ILE A 303 19.36 16.47 -6.02
N GLN A 304 18.44 16.27 -5.07
CA GLN A 304 17.01 16.23 -5.33
C GLN A 304 16.26 17.17 -4.39
N VAL A 305 15.40 17.97 -4.97
CA VAL A 305 14.44 18.85 -4.27
C VAL A 305 13.05 18.36 -4.59
N GLN A 306 12.22 18.20 -3.56
CA GLN A 306 10.85 17.72 -3.72
C GLN A 306 9.91 18.48 -2.80
N ASP A 307 8.71 18.80 -3.29
CA ASP A 307 7.57 19.24 -2.47
C ASP A 307 6.35 18.40 -2.83
N SER A 308 5.90 17.56 -1.89
CA SER A 308 4.75 16.66 -2.07
C SER A 308 3.40 17.32 -1.83
N ASN A 309 3.38 18.64 -1.57
CA ASN A 309 2.14 19.40 -1.38
C ASN A 309 2.18 20.77 -2.06
N LEU A 310 2.55 20.78 -3.31
CA LEU A 310 2.65 22.01 -4.09
C LEU A 310 1.29 22.75 -4.11
N PHE A 311 1.31 24.03 -3.76
CA PHE A 311 0.11 24.89 -3.63
C PHE A 311 -0.98 24.34 -2.69
N GLY A 312 -0.64 23.39 -1.80
CA GLY A 312 -1.59 22.75 -0.88
C GLY A 312 -2.59 21.82 -1.55
N ARG A 313 -2.28 21.29 -2.73
CA ARG A 313 -3.17 20.43 -3.53
C ARG A 313 -2.81 18.96 -3.49
N ALA A 314 -1.85 18.58 -2.63
CA ALA A 314 -1.21 17.26 -2.63
C ALA A 314 -0.58 16.91 -4.00
N TRP A 315 -0.15 17.90 -4.74
CA TRP A 315 0.65 17.73 -5.93
C TRP A 315 2.10 17.55 -5.53
N ASP A 316 2.76 16.59 -6.15
CA ASP A 316 4.18 16.34 -5.96
C ASP A 316 4.96 16.96 -7.10
N LEU A 317 5.95 17.79 -6.77
CA LEU A 317 6.92 18.32 -7.68
C LEU A 317 8.31 17.91 -7.21
N ALA A 318 8.98 17.06 -7.99
CA ALA A 318 10.34 16.65 -7.74
C ALA A 318 11.25 17.16 -8.86
N THR A 319 12.39 17.71 -8.48
CA THR A 319 13.45 18.12 -9.40
C THR A 319 14.72 17.42 -8.97
N SER A 320 15.36 16.70 -9.89
CA SER A 320 16.62 16.04 -9.64
C SER A 320 17.71 16.55 -10.58
N PHE A 321 18.89 16.71 -10.03
CA PHE A 321 20.10 17.02 -10.76
C PHE A 321 21.17 16.01 -10.38
N THR A 322 21.64 15.24 -11.35
CA THR A 322 22.73 14.30 -11.22
C THR A 322 23.85 14.73 -12.15
N TYR A 323 25.08 14.73 -11.67
CA TYR A 323 26.26 15.03 -12.49
C TYR A 323 27.34 13.98 -12.20
N GLY A 324 27.86 13.37 -13.24
CA GLY A 324 28.85 12.29 -13.17
C GLY A 324 29.98 12.49 -14.18
N GLN A 325 30.89 11.53 -14.15
CA GLN A 325 32.09 11.52 -14.96
C GLN A 325 31.80 11.56 -16.48
N PHE A 326 30.76 10.86 -16.92
CA PHE A 326 30.41 10.73 -18.34
C PHE A 326 29.19 11.58 -18.74
N GLY A 327 28.61 12.31 -17.83
CA GLY A 327 27.46 13.14 -18.11
C GLY A 327 26.58 13.40 -16.90
N GLY A 328 25.30 13.65 -17.14
CA GLY A 328 24.37 13.97 -16.07
C GLY A 328 22.92 13.85 -16.48
N LEU A 329 22.07 14.04 -15.50
CA LEU A 329 20.61 14.05 -15.65
C LEU A 329 20.05 15.27 -14.92
N PHE A 330 19.23 16.03 -15.60
CA PHE A 330 18.34 17.01 -14.98
C PHE A 330 16.91 16.63 -15.33
N ASP A 331 16.05 16.48 -14.33
CA ASP A 331 14.63 16.23 -14.58
C ASP A 331 13.72 16.98 -13.62
N ILE A 332 12.54 17.29 -14.12
CA ILE A 332 11.42 17.84 -13.37
C ILE A 332 10.26 16.89 -13.56
N THR A 333 9.73 16.39 -12.46
CA THR A 333 8.57 15.48 -12.44
C THR A 333 7.45 16.11 -11.62
N PHE A 334 6.32 16.33 -12.26
CA PHE A 334 5.07 16.73 -11.62
C PHE A 334 4.13 15.52 -11.52
N THR A 335 3.54 15.31 -10.35
CA THR A 335 2.55 14.23 -10.13
C THR A 335 1.32 14.78 -9.42
N ASP A 336 0.14 14.60 -10.02
CA ASP A 336 -1.15 14.70 -9.33
C ASP A 336 -1.60 13.28 -8.99
N PRO A 337 -1.58 12.85 -7.71
CA PRO A 337 -1.91 11.48 -7.32
C PRO A 337 -3.40 11.14 -7.46
N TRP A 338 -4.24 12.15 -7.57
CA TRP A 338 -5.67 12.00 -7.77
C TRP A 338 -6.26 13.24 -8.42
N ILE A 339 -6.52 13.17 -9.72
CA ILE A 339 -7.13 14.24 -10.51
C ILE A 339 -8.46 14.66 -9.86
N LYS A 340 -8.61 15.95 -9.60
CA LYS A 340 -9.79 16.49 -8.92
C LYS A 340 -11.07 16.15 -9.70
N GLY A 341 -12.04 15.52 -9.03
CA GLY A 341 -13.33 15.14 -9.61
C GLY A 341 -13.34 13.77 -10.30
N ASP A 342 -12.19 13.09 -10.41
CA ASP A 342 -12.16 11.74 -10.94
C ASP A 342 -12.64 10.71 -9.91
N PRO A 343 -13.68 9.91 -10.24
CA PRO A 343 -14.20 8.90 -9.30
C PRO A 343 -13.31 7.66 -9.16
N PHE A 344 -12.33 7.47 -10.05
CA PHE A 344 -11.48 6.28 -10.08
C PHE A 344 -10.11 6.48 -9.41
N ARG A 345 -9.79 7.67 -8.94
CA ARG A 345 -8.48 8.02 -8.37
C ARG A 345 -7.33 7.90 -9.39
N THR A 346 -7.58 8.37 -10.62
CA THR A 346 -6.55 8.41 -11.66
C THR A 346 -5.43 9.36 -11.27
N ALA A 347 -4.19 8.91 -11.36
CA ALA A 347 -3.01 9.74 -11.19
C ALA A 347 -2.49 10.25 -12.53
N LEU A 348 -2.03 11.49 -12.56
CA LEU A 348 -1.32 12.11 -13.68
C LEU A 348 0.13 12.35 -13.30
N ARG A 349 1.06 11.91 -14.15
CA ARG A 349 2.49 12.23 -14.03
C ARG A 349 2.97 12.87 -15.31
N VAL A 350 3.68 13.98 -15.18
CA VAL A 350 4.35 14.66 -16.29
C VAL A 350 5.82 14.82 -15.93
N LYS A 351 6.71 14.39 -16.82
CA LYS A 351 8.16 14.51 -16.64
C LYS A 351 8.77 15.20 -17.84
N ALA A 352 9.64 16.17 -17.61
CA ALA A 352 10.57 16.73 -18.59
C ALA A 352 11.99 16.45 -18.12
N PHE A 353 12.87 16.09 -19.05
CA PHE A 353 14.23 15.72 -18.70
C PHE A 353 15.23 16.04 -19.81
N ILE A 354 16.47 16.25 -19.40
CA ILE A 354 17.66 16.17 -20.22
C ILE A 354 18.63 15.22 -19.54
N SER A 355 19.08 14.20 -20.27
CA SER A 355 20.11 13.29 -19.77
C SER A 355 21.27 13.20 -20.76
N ARG A 356 22.44 12.85 -20.21
CA ARG A 356 23.65 12.59 -20.95
C ARG A 356 24.38 11.45 -20.26
N ASP A 357 24.52 10.34 -20.93
CA ASP A 357 25.07 9.10 -20.37
C ASP A 357 25.70 8.24 -21.45
N VAL A 358 26.53 7.29 -21.04
CA VAL A 358 27.08 6.25 -21.91
C VAL A 358 26.13 5.05 -21.86
N PRO A 359 25.41 4.72 -22.96
CA PRO A 359 24.51 3.56 -22.96
C PRO A 359 25.28 2.26 -22.69
N GLN A 360 24.73 1.41 -21.82
CA GLN A 360 25.34 0.12 -21.45
C GLN A 360 25.46 -0.82 -22.65
N VAL A 361 24.60 -0.69 -23.66
CA VAL A 361 24.69 -1.45 -24.92
C VAL A 361 26.01 -1.25 -25.66
N PHE A 362 26.68 -0.11 -25.43
CA PHE A 362 27.97 0.28 -26.04
C PHE A 362 29.17 -0.04 -25.15
N GLN A 363 28.96 -0.73 -24.04
CA GLN A 363 29.99 -1.05 -23.06
C GLN A 363 30.18 -2.55 -22.92
N SER A 364 31.41 -2.98 -22.69
CA SER A 364 31.78 -4.28 -22.14
C SER A 364 32.98 -4.12 -21.23
N GLN A 365 32.88 -4.61 -20.02
CA GLN A 365 33.99 -4.56 -19.05
C GLN A 365 35.11 -5.56 -19.41
N ASP A 366 34.75 -6.69 -20.02
CA ASP A 366 35.68 -7.73 -20.35
C ASP A 366 36.35 -7.51 -21.71
N ASN A 367 35.67 -6.82 -22.66
CA ASN A 367 36.10 -6.74 -24.06
C ASN A 367 36.25 -5.32 -24.61
N GLY A 368 36.16 -4.32 -23.77
CA GLY A 368 36.26 -2.89 -24.15
C GLY A 368 34.96 -2.27 -24.59
N ASN A 369 34.99 -1.00 -24.90
CA ASN A 369 33.82 -0.18 -25.18
C ASN A 369 33.74 0.20 -26.66
N ILE A 370 32.59 0.73 -27.06
CA ILE A 370 32.49 1.47 -28.33
C ILE A 370 32.97 2.88 -28.05
N TYR A 371 34.02 3.27 -28.76
CA TYR A 371 34.67 4.58 -28.64
C TYR A 371 34.22 5.55 -29.74
N THR A 372 34.31 6.82 -29.49
CA THR A 372 34.05 7.87 -30.50
C THR A 372 35.15 7.92 -31.52
N VAL A 373 34.79 8.17 -32.76
CA VAL A 373 35.73 8.36 -33.87
C VAL A 373 36.24 9.81 -33.83
N SER A 374 37.55 9.98 -33.85
CA SER A 374 38.17 11.32 -33.86
C SER A 374 38.28 11.89 -35.26
N ASP A 375 38.58 11.03 -36.23
CA ASP A 375 38.78 11.46 -37.62
C ASP A 375 38.51 10.30 -38.59
N PHE A 376 38.13 10.66 -39.82
CA PHE A 376 37.98 9.76 -40.95
C PHE A 376 38.98 10.15 -42.03
N TYR A 377 39.77 9.19 -42.46
CA TYR A 377 40.73 9.38 -43.54
C TYR A 377 40.16 8.96 -44.87
N GLU A 378 40.21 9.86 -45.88
CA GLU A 378 39.85 9.52 -47.23
C GLU A 378 41.02 8.80 -47.94
N ALA A 379 40.83 7.53 -48.29
CA ALA A 379 41.73 6.88 -49.22
C ALA A 379 41.48 7.42 -50.61
N PRO A 380 42.53 7.62 -51.42
CA PRO A 380 42.41 8.12 -52.78
C PRO A 380 41.42 7.30 -53.61
N GLY A 381 40.37 7.98 -54.10
CA GLY A 381 39.35 7.37 -54.95
C GLY A 381 38.19 6.71 -54.26
N THR A 382 38.02 6.90 -52.94
CA THR A 382 36.89 6.32 -52.18
C THR A 382 36.22 7.33 -51.30
N ASN A 383 34.89 7.34 -51.32
CA ASN A 383 34.11 8.18 -50.43
C ASN A 383 33.93 7.40 -49.11
N ILE A 384 34.51 7.92 -48.02
CA ILE A 384 34.48 7.32 -46.71
C ILE A 384 33.02 7.16 -46.21
N ASN A 385 32.15 8.11 -46.50
CA ASN A 385 30.75 7.98 -46.14
C ASN A 385 30.09 6.77 -46.76
N SER A 386 30.41 6.44 -48.03
CA SER A 386 29.89 5.21 -48.67
C SER A 386 30.51 3.94 -48.09
N ARG A 387 31.72 3.97 -47.53
CA ARG A 387 32.34 2.82 -46.87
C ARG A 387 31.93 2.69 -45.42
N ALA A 388 31.73 3.74 -44.69
CA ALA A 388 31.09 3.68 -43.37
C ALA A 388 29.70 3.01 -43.46
N TYR A 389 29.00 3.25 -44.56
CA TYR A 389 27.73 2.55 -44.89
C TYR A 389 27.90 1.08 -45.31
N ASN A 390 29.03 0.74 -45.94
CA ASN A 390 29.34 -0.62 -46.41
C ASN A 390 30.15 -1.46 -45.40
N ILE A 391 30.44 -0.93 -44.26
CA ILE A 391 31.13 -1.65 -43.17
C ILE A 391 30.44 -3.00 -42.88
N ASN A 392 29.21 -3.11 -43.24
CA ASN A 392 28.38 -4.25 -42.98
C ASN A 392 28.09 -5.12 -44.26
N GLY A 393 28.68 -4.84 -45.41
CA GLY A 393 28.53 -5.65 -46.61
C GLY A 393 27.11 -5.72 -47.20
N SER A 394 26.21 -4.82 -46.80
CA SER A 394 24.89 -4.66 -47.38
C SER A 394 24.61 -3.20 -47.64
N ASP A 395 23.70 -2.90 -48.56
CA ASP A 395 23.23 -1.53 -48.82
C ASP A 395 22.50 -0.86 -47.63
N ASN A 396 22.30 -1.64 -46.57
CA ASN A 396 21.75 -1.15 -45.32
C ASN A 396 22.85 -1.01 -44.27
N PRO A 397 23.20 0.22 -43.85
CA PRO A 397 24.26 0.47 -42.87
C PRO A 397 23.99 -0.13 -41.48
N LEU A 398 22.77 -0.61 -41.23
CA LEU A 398 22.36 -1.21 -39.98
C LEU A 398 22.49 -2.75 -39.94
N LYS A 399 22.88 -3.36 -41.03
CA LYS A 399 23.04 -4.82 -41.15
C LYS A 399 24.37 -5.13 -41.79
N GLY A 400 25.27 -5.76 -41.10
CA GLY A 400 26.24 -6.26 -41.85
C GLY A 400 27.49 -6.76 -41.25
N PRO A 401 28.22 -7.57 -41.96
CA PRO A 401 29.33 -8.32 -41.42
C PRO A 401 30.54 -7.42 -41.15
N ILE A 402 31.24 -7.73 -40.10
CA ILE A 402 32.57 -7.26 -39.73
C ILE A 402 33.58 -7.44 -40.91
N GLY A 403 33.31 -8.39 -41.81
CA GLY A 403 34.16 -8.72 -42.93
C GLY A 403 34.49 -7.61 -43.91
N SER A 404 33.69 -6.53 -43.99
CA SER A 404 34.00 -5.39 -44.89
C SER A 404 35.07 -4.43 -44.36
N VAL A 405 35.25 -4.34 -43.03
CA VAL A 405 36.33 -3.57 -42.44
C VAL A 405 37.67 -4.32 -42.66
N GLN A 406 37.72 -5.61 -42.48
CA GLN A 406 38.88 -6.45 -42.80
C GLN A 406 39.31 -6.36 -44.26
N GLN A 407 38.35 -6.33 -45.20
CA GLN A 407 38.68 -6.10 -46.61
C GLN A 407 39.23 -4.70 -46.86
N ALA A 408 38.73 -3.69 -46.23
CA ALA A 408 39.25 -2.33 -46.36
C ALA A 408 40.70 -2.22 -45.81
N GLU A 409 40.97 -2.79 -44.65
CA GLU A 409 42.33 -2.80 -44.06
C GLU A 409 43.29 -3.71 -44.84
N SER A 410 42.87 -4.84 -45.35
CA SER A 410 43.71 -5.72 -46.18
C SER A 410 44.06 -5.10 -47.53
N GLN A 411 43.27 -4.20 -48.05
CA GLN A 411 43.55 -3.46 -49.30
C GLN A 411 44.44 -2.24 -49.10
N SER A 412 44.65 -1.78 -47.86
CA SER A 412 45.52 -0.64 -47.55
C SER A 412 46.30 -0.87 -46.23
N PRO A 413 47.24 -1.82 -46.21
CA PRO A 413 48.00 -2.13 -45.00
C PRO A 413 48.76 -0.90 -44.52
N GLY A 414 48.49 -0.49 -43.29
CA GLY A 414 49.14 0.65 -42.62
C GLY A 414 48.42 2.00 -42.70
N ASN A 415 47.30 2.09 -43.40
CA ASN A 415 46.43 3.27 -43.35
C ASN A 415 45.16 2.97 -42.53
N SER A 416 45.09 3.40 -41.29
CA SER A 416 43.84 3.41 -40.54
C SER A 416 42.84 4.29 -41.25
N TRP A 417 41.65 3.72 -41.58
CA TRP A 417 40.59 4.50 -42.25
C TRP A 417 39.85 5.45 -41.29
N PHE A 418 40.08 5.23 -40.02
CA PHE A 418 39.51 6.04 -38.94
C PHE A 418 40.45 5.98 -37.74
N ASP A 419 40.45 7.01 -36.97
CA ASP A 419 41.14 7.08 -35.70
C ASP A 419 40.12 7.23 -34.57
N TYR A 420 40.36 6.59 -33.45
CA TYR A 420 39.50 6.70 -32.27
C TYR A 420 40.21 7.51 -31.17
N ASN A 421 39.44 8.28 -30.43
CA ASN A 421 39.99 9.16 -29.39
C ASN A 421 40.02 8.52 -27.99
N GLY A 422 39.67 7.27 -27.85
CA GLY A 422 39.61 6.54 -26.57
C GLY A 422 38.43 6.92 -25.64
N ASN A 423 37.55 7.81 -26.10
CA ASN A 423 36.40 8.23 -25.33
C ASN A 423 35.16 7.43 -25.71
N SER A 424 34.35 7.05 -24.71
CA SER A 424 33.10 6.36 -24.92
C SER A 424 32.07 7.20 -25.67
N VAL A 425 31.21 6.55 -26.44
CA VAL A 425 30.06 7.19 -27.07
C VAL A 425 29.06 7.61 -26.01
N VAL A 426 28.75 8.89 -25.99
CA VAL A 426 27.73 9.46 -25.09
C VAL A 426 26.44 9.69 -25.87
N VAL A 427 25.31 9.42 -25.25
CA VAL A 427 23.98 9.73 -25.81
C VAL A 427 23.32 10.79 -24.96
N GLN A 428 22.96 11.89 -25.60
CA GLN A 428 22.14 12.92 -24.99
C GLN A 428 20.68 12.70 -25.36
N ARG A 429 19.80 12.76 -24.36
CA ARG A 429 18.34 12.67 -24.54
C ARG A 429 17.69 13.93 -23.97
N LEU A 430 16.88 14.59 -24.76
CA LEU A 430 16.05 15.73 -24.34
C LEU A 430 14.61 15.37 -24.62
N GLY A 431 13.76 15.35 -23.60
CA GLY A 431 12.41 14.91 -23.83
C GLY A 431 11.47 15.09 -22.66
N GLY A 432 10.30 14.51 -22.82
CA GLY A 432 9.27 14.48 -21.80
C GLY A 432 8.31 13.32 -21.98
N ASN A 433 7.62 13.01 -20.89
CA ASN A 433 6.55 12.04 -20.92
C ASN A 433 5.36 12.49 -20.08
N LEU A 434 4.18 12.05 -20.49
CA LEU A 434 2.92 12.19 -19.77
C LEU A 434 2.38 10.78 -19.51
N GLN A 435 1.97 10.49 -18.30
CA GLN A 435 1.46 9.19 -17.90
C GLN A 435 0.20 9.33 -17.06
N LEU A 436 -0.83 8.59 -17.42
CA LEU A 436 -2.04 8.40 -16.63
C LEU A 436 -2.03 6.99 -16.05
N VAL A 437 -2.24 6.87 -14.75
CA VAL A 437 -2.35 5.59 -14.05
C VAL A 437 -3.73 5.50 -13.41
N ARG A 438 -4.52 4.52 -13.81
CA ARG A 438 -5.90 4.34 -13.36
C ARG A 438 -6.10 3.00 -12.66
N PRO A 439 -6.43 2.98 -11.36
CA PRO A 439 -6.84 1.77 -10.66
C PRO A 439 -8.18 1.24 -11.22
N LEU A 440 -8.27 -0.05 -11.44
CA LEU A 440 -9.51 -0.72 -11.87
C LEU A 440 -10.35 -1.09 -10.64
N ASN A 441 -10.87 -0.10 -9.95
CA ASN A 441 -11.58 -0.19 -8.67
C ASN A 441 -13.12 -0.13 -8.79
N GLY A 442 -13.66 -0.26 -10.00
CA GLY A 442 -15.11 -0.21 -10.24
C GLY A 442 -15.76 1.13 -9.94
N GLY A 443 -14.99 2.23 -9.90
CA GLY A 443 -15.50 3.57 -9.60
C GLY A 443 -15.54 3.91 -8.09
N ASN A 444 -15.04 3.02 -7.23
CA ASN A 444 -14.88 3.32 -5.81
C ASN A 444 -13.41 3.62 -5.49
N PRO A 445 -13.03 4.88 -5.28
CA PRO A 445 -11.63 5.28 -5.06
C PRO A 445 -11.06 4.80 -3.71
N PHE A 446 -11.90 4.27 -2.82
CA PHE A 446 -11.51 3.81 -1.48
C PHE A 446 -11.21 2.31 -1.43
N ILE A 447 -11.60 1.57 -2.46
CA ILE A 447 -11.26 0.14 -2.59
C ILE A 447 -9.89 0.01 -3.26
N ARG A 448 -8.99 -0.72 -2.60
CA ARG A 448 -7.71 -1.09 -3.21
C ARG A 448 -7.99 -2.08 -4.35
N ALA A 449 -7.67 -1.67 -5.58
CA ALA A 449 -7.70 -2.56 -6.72
C ALA A 449 -6.29 -3.12 -6.96
N PRO A 450 -6.13 -4.43 -7.18
CA PRO A 450 -4.84 -5.00 -7.52
C PRO A 450 -4.40 -4.62 -8.95
N TRP A 451 -5.35 -4.37 -9.85
CA TRP A 451 -5.09 -4.00 -11.24
C TRP A 451 -5.05 -2.49 -11.45
N ASN A 452 -4.05 -2.03 -12.21
CA ASN A 452 -3.95 -0.65 -12.71
C ASN A 452 -3.75 -0.66 -14.21
N LEU A 453 -4.39 0.27 -14.89
CA LEU A 453 -4.16 0.57 -16.31
C LEU A 453 -3.25 1.78 -16.42
N ILE A 454 -2.32 1.74 -17.37
CA ILE A 454 -1.33 2.79 -17.63
C ILE A 454 -1.47 3.23 -19.07
N LEU A 455 -1.67 4.53 -19.29
CA LEU A 455 -1.60 5.16 -20.60
C LEU A 455 -0.49 6.20 -20.55
N GLY A 456 0.43 6.16 -21.52
CA GLY A 456 1.57 7.07 -21.57
C GLY A 456 1.76 7.65 -22.96
N PHE A 457 2.32 8.85 -23.01
CA PHE A 457 2.80 9.52 -24.21
C PHE A 457 4.21 10.01 -23.92
N SER A 458 5.14 9.77 -24.82
CA SER A 458 6.52 10.23 -24.68
C SER A 458 7.03 10.81 -25.98
N GLY A 459 7.87 11.83 -25.86
CA GLY A 459 8.60 12.41 -26.98
C GLY A 459 10.01 12.76 -26.51
N GLN A 460 11.03 12.31 -27.26
CA GLN A 460 12.39 12.64 -26.98
C GLN A 460 13.23 12.76 -28.23
N GLN A 461 14.18 13.66 -28.16
CA GLN A 461 15.24 13.81 -29.13
C GLN A 461 16.49 13.11 -28.57
N VAL A 462 17.13 12.29 -29.38
CA VAL A 462 18.32 11.52 -29.06
C VAL A 462 19.46 11.94 -29.95
N THR A 463 20.57 12.35 -29.35
CA THR A 463 21.74 12.87 -30.05
C THR A 463 22.97 12.10 -29.57
N PRO A 464 23.61 11.26 -30.39
CA PRO A 464 24.89 10.67 -30.08
C PRO A 464 25.98 11.69 -30.17
N MET A 465 26.95 11.66 -29.25
CA MET A 465 28.01 12.63 -29.16
C MET A 465 29.28 12.08 -28.51
N ASN A 466 30.38 12.80 -28.62
CA ASN A 466 31.56 12.57 -27.81
C ASN A 466 31.45 13.25 -26.43
N VAL A 467 32.39 13.00 -25.55
CA VAL A 467 32.44 13.61 -24.22
C VAL A 467 32.53 15.15 -24.27
N SER A 468 33.08 15.70 -25.33
CA SER A 468 33.18 17.15 -25.54
C SER A 468 31.87 17.78 -26.04
N GLY A 469 30.84 16.97 -26.34
CA GLY A 469 29.53 17.46 -26.81
C GLY A 469 29.42 17.65 -28.32
N GLN A 470 30.39 17.23 -29.10
CA GLN A 470 30.28 17.21 -30.56
C GLN A 470 29.45 16.01 -31.00
N THR A 471 28.54 16.22 -31.93
CA THR A 471 27.67 15.13 -32.47
C THR A 471 28.51 14.14 -33.23
N MET A 472 28.32 12.84 -32.88
CA MET A 472 29.10 11.76 -33.45
C MET A 472 28.19 10.51 -33.63
N PRO A 473 27.64 10.29 -34.85
CA PRO A 473 26.73 9.18 -35.11
C PRO A 473 27.41 7.81 -35.27
N TYR A 474 28.73 7.79 -35.29
CA TYR A 474 29.57 6.61 -35.45
C TYR A 474 30.35 6.30 -34.19
N GLY A 475 30.57 5.02 -33.95
CA GLY A 475 31.50 4.54 -32.93
C GLY A 475 32.44 3.47 -33.51
N VAL A 476 33.56 3.21 -32.84
CA VAL A 476 34.52 2.19 -33.21
C VAL A 476 34.70 1.18 -32.10
N VAL A 477 34.73 -0.10 -32.44
CA VAL A 477 35.10 -1.22 -31.53
C VAL A 477 36.56 -1.57 -31.87
N ASN A 478 37.44 -1.47 -30.87
CA ASN A 478 38.82 -1.90 -31.00
C ASN A 478 38.92 -3.39 -30.60
N ASN A 479 39.61 -4.19 -31.38
CA ASN A 479 39.69 -5.65 -31.20
C ASN A 479 38.31 -6.33 -31.22
N ALA A 480 37.56 -6.15 -32.30
CA ALA A 480 36.26 -6.76 -32.48
C ALA A 480 36.29 -8.30 -32.46
N PHE A 481 35.19 -8.92 -32.12
CA PHE A 481 35.00 -10.38 -32.22
C PHE A 481 34.34 -10.73 -33.54
N ASP A 482 34.75 -11.85 -34.12
CA ASP A 482 34.11 -12.37 -35.33
C ASP A 482 32.80 -13.14 -35.00
N SER A 483 32.12 -13.61 -36.02
CA SER A 483 30.88 -14.40 -35.88
C SER A 483 31.06 -15.75 -35.18
N THR A 484 32.31 -16.18 -34.97
CA THR A 484 32.66 -17.42 -34.26
C THR A 484 32.99 -17.18 -32.78
N GLY A 485 33.00 -15.91 -32.33
CA GLY A 485 33.37 -15.51 -30.99
C GLY A 485 34.88 -15.43 -30.76
N SER A 486 35.69 -15.47 -31.84
CA SER A 486 37.14 -15.30 -31.77
C SER A 486 37.50 -13.81 -31.87
N SER A 487 38.40 -13.35 -30.97
CA SER A 487 38.96 -12.00 -31.06
C SER A 487 39.80 -11.84 -32.31
N VAL A 488 39.49 -10.86 -33.11
CA VAL A 488 40.24 -10.47 -34.29
C VAL A 488 40.82 -9.09 -34.10
N PRO A 489 42.09 -8.84 -34.43
CA PRO A 489 42.75 -7.57 -34.25
C PRO A 489 42.30 -6.58 -35.33
N VAL A 490 41.02 -6.30 -35.39
CA VAL A 490 40.38 -5.44 -36.38
C VAL A 490 39.50 -4.43 -35.68
N ASN A 491 39.59 -3.20 -36.11
CA ASN A 491 38.70 -2.13 -35.68
C ASN A 491 37.44 -2.15 -36.54
N ALA A 492 36.27 -2.19 -35.91
CA ALA A 492 34.97 -2.13 -36.59
C ALA A 492 34.28 -0.81 -36.29
N VAL A 493 33.87 -0.09 -37.35
CA VAL A 493 33.02 1.09 -37.21
C VAL A 493 31.56 0.71 -37.25
N VAL A 494 30.78 1.23 -36.32
CA VAL A 494 29.35 0.97 -36.20
C VAL A 494 28.54 2.26 -36.10
N CYS A 495 27.32 2.23 -36.63
CA CYS A 495 26.37 3.29 -36.35
C CYS A 495 25.85 3.16 -34.92
N VAL A 496 25.95 4.25 -34.15
CA VAL A 496 25.44 4.32 -32.76
C VAL A 496 24.06 4.95 -32.68
N ALA A 497 23.55 5.41 -33.82
CA ALA A 497 22.22 6.01 -33.96
C ALA A 497 21.43 5.32 -35.09
N TYR A 498 20.12 5.50 -35.08
CA TYR A 498 19.24 5.04 -36.18
C TYR A 498 19.62 5.77 -37.47
N ASN A 499 19.83 5.02 -38.57
CA ASN A 499 20.29 5.52 -39.87
C ASN A 499 21.62 6.31 -39.83
N CYS A 500 22.49 6.06 -38.86
CA CYS A 500 23.71 6.84 -38.63
C CYS A 500 23.44 8.34 -38.59
N ALA A 501 22.26 8.73 -38.12
CA ALA A 501 21.85 10.11 -38.08
C ALA A 501 22.46 10.84 -36.89
N THR A 502 22.78 12.10 -37.08
CA THR A 502 23.29 12.98 -36.01
C THR A 502 22.21 13.21 -34.92
N GLN A 503 20.94 12.94 -35.23
CA GLN A 503 19.84 13.16 -34.31
C GLN A 503 18.66 12.26 -34.69
N ASN A 504 18.08 11.59 -33.68
CA ASN A 504 16.87 10.80 -33.84
C ASN A 504 15.72 11.41 -33.02
N GLN A 505 14.49 11.27 -33.51
CA GLN A 505 13.29 11.67 -32.78
C GLN A 505 12.48 10.40 -32.44
N LEU A 506 12.21 10.20 -31.17
CA LEU A 506 11.43 9.08 -30.65
C LEU A 506 10.13 9.60 -30.06
N VAL A 507 9.01 9.30 -30.70
CA VAL A 507 7.67 9.62 -30.19
C VAL A 507 6.92 8.34 -30.00
N ALA A 508 6.37 8.10 -28.82
CA ALA A 508 5.70 6.84 -28.50
C ALA A 508 4.41 7.01 -27.71
N VAL A 509 3.50 6.07 -27.95
CA VAL A 509 2.32 5.81 -27.12
C VAL A 509 2.57 4.53 -26.34
N ARG A 510 2.43 4.59 -25.04
CA ARG A 510 2.56 3.46 -24.12
C ARG A 510 1.21 3.02 -23.60
N LEU A 511 0.93 1.74 -23.67
CA LEU A 511 -0.19 1.10 -23.00
C LEU A 511 0.36 0.02 -22.08
N GLY A 512 -0.05 0.02 -20.83
CA GLY A 512 0.45 -0.96 -19.86
C GLY A 512 -0.56 -1.31 -18.81
N THR A 513 -0.30 -2.39 -18.11
CA THR A 513 -1.07 -2.82 -16.96
C THR A 513 -0.16 -3.38 -15.88
N THR A 514 -0.55 -3.20 -14.63
CA THR A 514 0.12 -3.80 -13.48
C THR A 514 -0.90 -4.49 -12.59
N PHE A 515 -0.52 -5.63 -12.03
CA PHE A 515 -1.26 -6.36 -11.02
C PHE A 515 -0.39 -6.53 -9.78
N ASN A 516 -0.89 -6.18 -8.60
CA ASN A 516 -0.10 -6.21 -7.37
C ASN A 516 -0.94 -6.68 -6.19
N THR A 517 -0.62 -7.88 -5.68
CA THR A 517 -1.20 -8.48 -4.47
C THR A 517 -0.18 -8.69 -3.35
N LEU A 518 1.01 -8.11 -3.47
CA LEU A 518 2.07 -8.24 -2.48
C LEU A 518 1.58 -7.83 -1.08
N ASN A 519 1.90 -8.65 -0.09
CA ASN A 519 1.51 -8.41 1.31
C ASN A 519 2.22 -7.20 1.94
N ASP A 520 3.47 -6.95 1.57
CA ASP A 520 4.28 -5.82 2.01
C ASP A 520 5.10 -5.28 0.82
N PRO A 521 4.86 -4.04 0.35
CA PRO A 521 5.64 -3.46 -0.74
C PRO A 521 7.12 -3.25 -0.42
N ARG A 522 7.48 -3.15 0.88
CA ARG A 522 8.86 -2.90 1.32
C ARG A 522 9.68 -4.18 1.53
N ASN A 523 9.01 -5.28 1.88
CA ASN A 523 9.66 -6.58 2.10
C ASN A 523 8.65 -7.69 1.82
N PRO A 524 8.37 -7.97 0.53
CA PRO A 524 7.36 -8.94 0.15
C PRO A 524 7.78 -10.35 0.53
N THR A 525 6.85 -11.09 1.13
CA THR A 525 7.01 -12.50 1.47
C THR A 525 5.91 -13.37 0.89
N SER A 526 4.84 -12.78 0.37
CA SER A 526 3.74 -13.48 -0.29
C SER A 526 3.02 -12.58 -1.27
N GLY A 527 2.42 -13.17 -2.29
CA GLY A 527 1.63 -12.49 -3.31
C GLY A 527 2.34 -12.41 -4.66
N ASP A 528 1.69 -11.71 -5.56
CA ASP A 528 2.07 -11.63 -6.97
C ASP A 528 2.27 -10.18 -7.38
N PHE A 529 3.24 -10.00 -8.26
CA PHE A 529 3.41 -8.77 -9.01
C PHE A 529 3.55 -9.11 -10.49
N PHE A 530 2.70 -8.53 -11.32
CA PHE A 530 2.75 -8.66 -12.77
C PHE A 530 2.77 -7.28 -13.41
N SER A 531 3.56 -7.10 -14.44
CA SER A 531 3.55 -5.92 -15.30
C SER A 531 3.66 -6.31 -16.76
N LEU A 532 2.89 -5.66 -17.60
CA LEU A 532 2.96 -5.77 -19.05
C LEU A 532 2.81 -4.38 -19.66
N ALA A 533 3.68 -4.04 -20.58
CA ALA A 533 3.59 -2.79 -21.32
C ALA A 533 3.98 -2.99 -22.79
N THR A 534 3.29 -2.30 -23.65
CA THR A 534 3.63 -2.11 -25.06
C THR A 534 3.83 -0.64 -25.34
N GLU A 535 4.87 -0.31 -26.09
CA GLU A 535 5.22 1.05 -26.51
C GLU A 535 5.34 1.08 -28.01
N GLN A 536 4.41 1.78 -28.64
CA GLN A 536 4.42 1.99 -30.10
C GLN A 536 5.13 3.30 -30.41
N PHE A 537 6.32 3.20 -30.97
CA PHE A 537 7.06 4.31 -31.53
C PHE A 537 6.56 4.58 -32.95
N VAL A 538 6.32 5.86 -33.25
CA VAL A 538 5.79 6.29 -34.53
C VAL A 538 6.78 7.25 -35.20
N SER A 539 6.93 7.12 -36.50
CA SER A 539 7.79 8.03 -37.28
C SER A 539 7.14 9.41 -37.38
N VAL A 540 7.91 10.42 -36.99
CA VAL A 540 7.53 11.85 -37.08
C VAL A 540 8.46 12.63 -38.01
N GLY A 541 9.41 11.95 -38.67
CA GLY A 541 10.37 12.54 -39.61
C GLY A 541 11.34 11.50 -40.16
N VAL A 542 12.28 11.95 -41.01
CA VAL A 542 13.22 11.06 -41.75
C VAL A 542 14.10 10.22 -40.81
N ASN A 543 14.49 10.75 -39.67
CA ASN A 543 15.36 10.06 -38.70
C ASN A 543 14.58 9.57 -37.46
N SER A 544 13.33 9.21 -37.65
CA SER A 544 12.43 8.74 -36.62
C SER A 544 12.06 7.27 -36.90
N PRO A 545 12.54 6.33 -36.10
CA PRO A 545 12.26 4.90 -36.28
C PRO A 545 10.82 4.56 -35.94
N THR A 546 10.28 3.54 -36.63
CA THR A 546 8.98 2.96 -36.31
C THR A 546 9.16 1.55 -35.75
N PHE A 547 8.85 1.37 -34.50
CA PHE A 547 8.93 0.06 -33.86
C PHE A 547 7.94 -0.07 -32.70
N ASN A 548 7.60 -1.28 -32.37
CA ASN A 548 6.86 -1.62 -31.15
C ASN A 548 7.76 -2.36 -30.17
N ARG A 549 7.79 -1.92 -28.92
CA ARG A 549 8.50 -2.57 -27.85
C ARG A 549 7.52 -3.15 -26.85
N VAL A 550 7.54 -4.45 -26.64
CA VAL A 550 6.75 -5.16 -25.63
C VAL A 550 7.68 -5.64 -24.53
N ARG A 551 7.30 -5.41 -23.30
CA ARG A 551 8.01 -5.93 -22.12
C ARG A 551 7.01 -6.37 -21.07
N GLY A 552 7.27 -7.56 -20.49
CA GLY A 552 6.49 -8.09 -19.37
C GLY A 552 7.38 -8.63 -18.27
N SER A 553 6.89 -8.59 -17.04
CA SER A 553 7.52 -9.26 -15.91
C SER A 553 6.46 -9.84 -14.98
N TYR A 554 6.78 -10.97 -14.37
CA TYR A 554 5.97 -11.62 -13.35
C TYR A 554 6.86 -12.05 -12.19
N THR A 555 6.43 -11.72 -10.98
CA THR A 555 7.11 -12.12 -9.75
C THR A 555 6.11 -12.77 -8.80
N HIS A 556 6.47 -13.89 -8.20
CA HIS A 556 5.67 -14.63 -7.24
C HIS A 556 6.47 -14.91 -5.97
N PHE A 557 5.88 -14.59 -4.82
CA PHE A 557 6.48 -14.83 -3.51
C PHE A 557 5.71 -15.90 -2.75
N ILE A 558 6.43 -16.92 -2.30
CA ILE A 558 5.91 -18.00 -1.47
C ILE A 558 6.50 -17.87 -0.06
N PRO A 559 5.68 -17.68 0.99
CA PRO A 559 6.19 -17.69 2.34
C PRO A 559 6.66 -19.11 2.72
N VAL A 560 7.89 -19.23 3.16
CA VAL A 560 8.48 -20.49 3.58
C VAL A 560 8.99 -20.41 5.02
N ASN A 561 9.20 -21.57 5.65
CA ASN A 561 9.72 -21.65 7.01
C ASN A 561 10.72 -22.81 7.10
N TRP A 562 11.72 -22.77 6.25
CA TRP A 562 12.72 -23.85 6.17
C TRP A 562 13.74 -23.78 7.31
N LEU A 563 14.25 -22.58 7.59
CA LEU A 563 15.25 -22.35 8.62
C LEU A 563 14.58 -21.90 9.93
N LYS A 564 14.34 -22.83 10.84
CA LYS A 564 13.71 -22.58 12.15
C LYS A 564 14.68 -22.07 13.22
N ILE A 565 15.93 -21.83 12.85
CA ILE A 565 16.99 -21.38 13.79
C ILE A 565 16.81 -19.93 14.22
N PHE A 566 16.16 -19.11 13.37
CA PHE A 566 16.03 -17.68 13.61
C PHE A 566 14.89 -17.33 14.57
N LYS A 567 15.09 -16.25 15.32
CA LYS A 567 14.07 -15.70 16.24
C LYS A 567 12.83 -15.25 15.43
N GLY A 568 11.65 -15.71 15.81
CA GLY A 568 10.40 -15.46 15.07
C GLY A 568 10.02 -16.55 14.06
N CYS A 569 10.96 -17.42 13.62
CA CYS A 569 10.68 -18.58 12.78
C CYS A 569 10.38 -19.84 13.59
N ARG A 570 10.61 -19.81 14.91
CA ARG A 570 10.29 -20.92 15.82
C ARG A 570 8.81 -20.87 16.18
N PRO A 571 8.10 -22.00 16.11
CA PRO A 571 6.72 -22.05 16.60
C PRO A 571 6.70 -21.77 18.10
N THR A 572 5.91 -20.79 18.51
CA THR A 572 5.64 -20.46 19.91
C THR A 572 4.20 -20.83 20.21
N ALA A 573 3.95 -21.49 21.34
CA ALA A 573 2.61 -21.92 21.72
C ALA A 573 1.64 -20.72 21.72
N GLY A 574 0.56 -20.82 20.94
CA GLY A 574 -0.51 -19.80 20.83
C GLY A 574 -0.24 -18.61 19.92
N LYS A 575 0.90 -18.57 19.20
CA LYS A 575 1.17 -17.51 18.20
C LYS A 575 1.67 -18.12 16.90
N ALA A 576 1.11 -17.69 15.78
CA ALA A 576 1.65 -18.01 14.45
C ALA A 576 3.10 -17.46 14.35
N PRO A 577 4.04 -18.22 13.75
CA PRO A 577 5.40 -17.75 13.57
C PRO A 577 5.42 -16.52 12.67
N ASN A 578 6.03 -15.43 13.13
CA ASN A 578 6.28 -14.24 12.32
C ASN A 578 7.63 -14.37 11.59
N CYS A 579 7.73 -15.37 10.73
CA CYS A 579 8.93 -15.69 9.98
C CYS A 579 8.93 -14.95 8.64
N LYS A 580 9.94 -14.14 8.40
CA LYS A 580 10.09 -13.38 7.16
C LYS A 580 11.00 -14.12 6.15
N GLN A 581 10.74 -15.40 5.94
CA GLN A 581 11.39 -16.17 4.89
C GLN A 581 10.48 -16.26 3.67
N ALA A 582 11.06 -16.09 2.50
CA ALA A 582 10.33 -16.17 1.24
C ALA A 582 11.17 -16.85 0.16
N LEU A 583 10.52 -17.66 -0.64
CA LEU A 583 11.01 -18.10 -1.93
C LEU A 583 10.38 -17.23 -3.00
N ALA A 584 11.17 -16.56 -3.81
CA ALA A 584 10.73 -15.68 -4.86
C ALA A 584 11.09 -16.23 -6.23
N PHE A 585 10.17 -16.13 -7.16
CA PHE A 585 10.34 -16.48 -8.56
C PHE A 585 10.07 -15.24 -9.40
N GLN A 586 10.98 -14.91 -10.28
CA GLN A 586 10.79 -13.83 -11.25
C GLN A 586 11.04 -14.33 -12.65
N VAL A 587 10.21 -13.91 -13.58
CA VAL A 587 10.44 -14.05 -15.03
C VAL A 587 10.20 -12.70 -15.68
N SER A 588 11.11 -12.26 -16.53
CA SER A 588 10.92 -11.09 -17.38
C SER A 588 11.31 -11.41 -18.81
N ALA A 589 10.57 -10.83 -19.76
CA ALA A 589 10.83 -11.00 -21.18
C ALA A 589 10.39 -9.74 -21.95
N GLY A 590 11.00 -9.56 -23.09
CA GLY A 590 10.62 -8.48 -24.00
C GLY A 590 11.10 -8.72 -25.41
N THR A 591 10.47 -8.01 -26.33
CA THR A 591 10.83 -8.04 -27.76
C THR A 591 10.54 -6.70 -28.41
N VAL A 592 11.27 -6.41 -29.47
CA VAL A 592 11.04 -5.26 -30.35
C VAL A 592 10.68 -5.77 -31.75
N VAL A 593 9.67 -5.18 -32.35
CA VAL A 593 9.25 -5.43 -33.73
C VAL A 593 9.37 -4.11 -34.50
N GLY A 594 10.05 -4.11 -35.63
CA GLY A 594 10.29 -2.90 -36.45
C GLY A 594 11.75 -2.42 -36.36
N ASP A 595 11.95 -1.13 -36.59
CA ASP A 595 13.24 -0.47 -36.76
C ASP A 595 13.86 -0.12 -35.41
N LEU A 596 14.70 -1.00 -34.87
CA LEU A 596 15.34 -0.82 -33.58
C LEU A 596 16.57 0.11 -33.67
N PRO A 597 16.58 1.27 -32.98
CA PRO A 597 17.83 2.03 -32.79
C PRO A 597 18.82 1.23 -31.90
N PRO A 598 20.13 1.26 -32.18
CA PRO A 598 21.11 0.48 -31.39
C PRO A 598 21.06 0.76 -29.89
N TYR A 599 20.88 2.02 -29.48
CA TYR A 599 20.81 2.45 -28.08
C TYR A 599 19.50 2.10 -27.36
N GLU A 600 18.52 1.52 -28.05
CA GLU A 600 17.24 1.03 -27.50
C GLU A 600 17.19 -0.50 -27.41
N ALA A 601 18.26 -1.21 -27.77
CA ALA A 601 18.35 -2.65 -27.63
C ALA A 601 18.26 -3.08 -26.17
N PHE A 602 17.74 -4.28 -25.92
CA PHE A 602 17.69 -4.85 -24.59
C PHE A 602 19.07 -5.29 -24.13
N CYS A 603 19.39 -4.98 -22.89
CA CYS A 603 20.56 -5.43 -22.16
C CYS A 603 20.23 -6.61 -21.24
N VAL A 604 21.09 -7.61 -21.20
CA VAL A 604 21.04 -8.74 -20.26
C VAL A 604 22.38 -8.84 -19.53
N GLY A 605 22.32 -9.04 -18.22
CA GLY A 605 23.50 -9.06 -17.32
C GLY A 605 23.52 -7.88 -16.37
N GLY A 606 24.18 -8.06 -15.23
CA GLY A 606 24.33 -7.06 -14.17
C GLY A 606 23.52 -7.32 -12.91
N GLY A 607 23.73 -6.48 -11.90
CA GLY A 607 23.17 -6.64 -10.56
C GLY A 607 21.65 -6.64 -10.47
N ASN A 608 20.95 -6.09 -11.47
CA ASN A 608 19.48 -6.10 -11.55
C ASN A 608 18.95 -7.05 -12.65
N SER A 609 19.81 -7.83 -13.30
CA SER A 609 19.51 -8.80 -14.35
C SER A 609 20.09 -10.15 -13.96
N VAL A 610 21.13 -10.64 -14.64
CA VAL A 610 21.84 -11.88 -14.32
C VAL A 610 23.11 -11.54 -13.54
N ARG A 611 23.08 -11.75 -12.23
CA ARG A 611 24.11 -11.36 -11.28
C ARG A 611 25.38 -12.15 -11.47
N GLY A 612 26.37 -12.08 -11.83
CA GLY A 612 27.58 -12.83 -12.19
C GLY A 612 28.18 -12.29 -13.46
N TYR A 613 27.42 -11.46 -14.17
CA TYR A 613 27.86 -10.70 -15.32
C TYR A 613 27.91 -9.22 -14.98
N TYR A 614 28.77 -8.44 -15.64
CA TYR A 614 28.69 -6.98 -15.58
C TYR A 614 27.43 -6.50 -16.29
N ASP A 615 27.10 -5.23 -16.05
CA ASP A 615 25.91 -4.63 -16.65
C ASP A 615 25.96 -4.77 -18.18
N CYS A 616 24.94 -5.41 -18.76
CA CYS A 616 24.83 -5.66 -20.21
C CYS A 616 25.87 -6.63 -20.83
N ASP A 617 26.74 -7.26 -20.06
CA ASP A 617 27.82 -8.11 -20.61
C ASP A 617 27.40 -9.53 -20.95
N LEU A 618 26.23 -9.99 -20.47
CA LEU A 618 25.67 -11.26 -20.94
C LEU A 618 25.15 -11.15 -22.37
N GLY A 619 24.48 -10.05 -22.71
CA GLY A 619 24.00 -9.89 -24.08
C GLY A 619 23.31 -8.56 -24.38
N VAL A 620 23.32 -8.24 -25.67
CA VAL A 620 22.54 -7.13 -26.25
C VAL A 620 21.66 -7.72 -27.33
N GLY A 621 20.34 -7.62 -27.18
CA GLY A 621 19.40 -8.28 -28.11
C GLY A 621 18.20 -7.44 -28.50
N LYS A 622 17.56 -7.83 -29.60
CA LYS A 622 16.24 -7.34 -30.00
C LYS A 622 15.13 -7.96 -29.13
N SER A 623 15.40 -9.13 -28.58
CA SER A 623 14.55 -9.83 -27.62
C SER A 623 15.38 -10.29 -26.44
N PHE A 624 14.75 -10.46 -25.28
CA PHE A 624 15.40 -11.00 -24.09
C PHE A 624 14.43 -11.83 -23.27
N GLY A 625 14.98 -12.71 -22.47
CA GLY A 625 14.30 -13.45 -21.41
C GLY A 625 15.22 -13.61 -20.23
N GLU A 626 14.68 -13.43 -19.03
CA GLU A 626 15.39 -13.58 -17.76
C GLU A 626 14.52 -14.34 -16.76
N ALA A 627 15.16 -15.16 -15.94
CA ALA A 627 14.51 -15.86 -14.85
C ALA A 627 15.38 -15.84 -13.60
N THR A 628 14.76 -15.67 -12.45
CA THR A 628 15.41 -15.67 -11.14
C THR A 628 14.64 -16.54 -10.17
N ILE A 629 15.36 -17.34 -9.40
CA ILE A 629 14.87 -18.01 -8.20
C ILE A 629 15.70 -17.49 -7.04
N GLU A 630 15.03 -16.97 -5.99
CA GLU A 630 15.71 -16.34 -4.87
C GLU A 630 15.08 -16.77 -3.54
N TYR A 631 15.90 -17.28 -2.63
CA TYR A 631 15.50 -17.61 -1.26
C TYR A 631 16.03 -16.54 -0.31
N ARG A 632 15.11 -15.83 0.35
CA ARG A 632 15.39 -14.77 1.34
C ARG A 632 15.11 -15.27 2.75
N PHE A 633 16.02 -14.98 3.67
CA PHE A 633 15.89 -15.39 5.06
C PHE A 633 16.47 -14.33 6.02
N PRO A 634 15.86 -14.12 7.21
CA PRO A 634 16.36 -13.16 8.18
C PRO A 634 17.63 -13.68 8.84
N LEU A 635 18.66 -12.85 9.00
CA LEU A 635 19.87 -13.12 9.80
C LEU A 635 19.77 -12.42 11.14
N PHE A 636 19.58 -11.09 11.12
CA PHE A 636 19.45 -10.22 12.29
C PHE A 636 18.29 -9.25 12.10
N SER A 637 18.11 -8.30 13.01
CA SER A 637 16.98 -7.35 13.00
C SER A 637 16.79 -6.62 11.67
N ILE A 638 17.87 -6.10 11.10
CA ILE A 638 17.87 -5.29 9.85
C ILE A 638 18.64 -5.97 8.71
N ILE A 639 19.21 -7.15 8.95
CA ILE A 639 20.06 -7.88 8.01
C ILE A 639 19.36 -9.18 7.63
N SER A 640 19.22 -9.40 6.32
CA SER A 640 18.71 -10.63 5.74
C SER A 640 19.79 -11.27 4.84
N GLY A 641 19.75 -12.57 4.69
CA GLY A 641 20.56 -13.29 3.72
C GLY A 641 19.72 -13.67 2.51
N GLU A 642 20.37 -13.88 1.40
CA GLU A 642 19.78 -14.41 0.17
C GLU A 642 20.66 -15.44 -0.50
N LEU A 643 20.02 -16.41 -1.16
CA LEU A 643 20.62 -17.36 -2.09
C LEU A 643 19.85 -17.25 -3.40
N PHE A 644 20.52 -17.20 -4.51
CA PHE A 644 19.86 -17.03 -5.80
C PHE A 644 20.48 -17.81 -6.94
N LEU A 645 19.64 -18.07 -7.94
CA LEU A 645 19.98 -18.61 -9.25
C LEU A 645 19.34 -17.69 -10.30
N ASP A 646 20.15 -17.12 -11.17
CA ASP A 646 19.73 -16.27 -12.28
C ASP A 646 20.07 -16.92 -13.61
N GLY A 647 19.21 -16.72 -14.61
CA GLY A 647 19.46 -17.09 -16.00
C GLY A 647 18.93 -16.04 -16.94
N GLY A 648 19.60 -15.86 -18.07
CA GLY A 648 19.20 -14.90 -19.08
C GLY A 648 19.61 -15.32 -20.48
N THR A 649 18.85 -14.84 -21.47
CA THR A 649 19.11 -15.09 -22.88
C THR A 649 18.59 -13.96 -23.76
N THR A 650 19.25 -13.74 -24.88
CA THR A 650 18.79 -12.88 -25.96
C THR A 650 18.05 -13.64 -27.06
N PHE A 651 17.81 -14.93 -26.88
CA PHE A 651 17.18 -15.81 -27.87
C PHE A 651 17.88 -15.78 -29.25
N GLY A 652 19.20 -15.54 -29.30
CA GLY A 652 19.97 -15.44 -30.55
C GLY A 652 19.69 -14.14 -31.34
N SER A 653 18.96 -13.17 -30.77
CA SER A 653 18.57 -11.94 -31.44
C SER A 653 19.62 -10.83 -31.41
N GLN A 654 20.86 -11.14 -30.96
CA GLN A 654 21.97 -10.19 -31.00
C GLN A 654 22.29 -9.71 -32.43
N LYS A 655 22.24 -10.64 -33.38
CA LYS A 655 22.44 -10.36 -34.83
C LYS A 655 21.38 -9.42 -35.43
N ASP A 656 20.24 -9.32 -34.78
CA ASP A 656 19.13 -8.48 -35.24
C ASP A 656 19.20 -7.05 -34.68
N VAL A 657 20.18 -6.78 -33.81
CA VAL A 657 20.51 -5.43 -33.33
C VAL A 657 21.41 -4.77 -34.38
N PRO A 658 21.08 -3.56 -34.84
CA PRO A 658 21.91 -2.86 -35.82
C PRO A 658 23.37 -2.75 -35.36
N GLY A 659 24.28 -3.08 -36.25
CA GLY A 659 25.73 -3.13 -35.95
C GLY A 659 26.19 -4.41 -35.24
N ASN A 660 25.28 -5.35 -34.92
CA ASN A 660 25.58 -6.61 -34.23
C ASN A 660 26.45 -6.42 -32.97
N LEU A 661 26.10 -5.43 -32.18
CA LEU A 661 26.89 -4.94 -31.05
C LEU A 661 27.25 -6.04 -30.03
N GLY A 662 26.33 -6.97 -29.79
CA GLY A 662 26.60 -8.10 -28.89
C GLY A 662 27.74 -8.97 -29.32
N ALA A 663 27.77 -9.38 -30.59
CA ALA A 663 28.87 -10.19 -31.14
C ALA A 663 30.18 -9.39 -31.24
N LEU A 664 30.11 -8.13 -31.70
CA LEU A 664 31.29 -7.26 -31.79
C LEU A 664 31.99 -7.05 -30.45
N LEU A 665 31.23 -6.99 -29.36
CA LEU A 665 31.75 -6.87 -28.01
C LEU A 665 31.96 -8.21 -27.30
N GLY A 666 31.89 -9.35 -28.05
CA GLY A 666 32.13 -10.70 -27.53
C GLY A 666 31.15 -11.14 -26.44
N LYS A 667 29.92 -10.62 -26.43
CA LYS A 667 28.90 -10.96 -25.43
C LYS A 667 28.29 -12.34 -25.77
N PRO A 668 28.21 -13.28 -24.80
CA PRO A 668 27.76 -14.64 -25.07
C PRO A 668 26.32 -14.79 -25.57
N GLY A 669 25.43 -13.87 -25.17
CA GLY A 669 24.03 -13.87 -25.58
C GLY A 669 23.09 -14.69 -24.69
N GLU A 670 23.62 -15.66 -23.94
CA GLU A 670 22.90 -16.46 -22.97
C GLU A 670 23.83 -16.94 -21.85
N GLY A 671 23.27 -17.18 -20.67
CA GLY A 671 24.04 -17.66 -19.53
C GLY A 671 23.23 -17.73 -18.25
N PHE A 672 23.88 -18.26 -17.24
CA PHE A 672 23.32 -18.35 -15.90
C PHE A 672 24.35 -17.97 -14.84
N SER A 673 23.90 -17.74 -13.62
CA SER A 673 24.76 -17.52 -12.46
C SER A 673 24.09 -17.97 -11.18
N VAL A 674 24.90 -18.28 -10.20
CA VAL A 674 24.48 -18.61 -8.85
C VAL A 674 25.22 -17.73 -7.87
N GLY A 675 24.56 -17.37 -6.78
CA GLY A 675 25.22 -16.52 -5.79
C GLY A 675 24.50 -16.47 -4.45
N THR A 676 25.11 -15.70 -3.60
CA THR A 676 24.60 -15.39 -2.26
C THR A 676 24.81 -13.93 -1.95
N GLY A 677 24.02 -13.41 -1.04
CA GLY A 677 24.14 -12.02 -0.66
C GLY A 677 23.63 -11.72 0.75
N VAL A 678 23.90 -10.51 1.16
CA VAL A 678 23.40 -9.91 2.39
C VAL A 678 22.63 -8.67 2.05
N ILE A 679 21.42 -8.58 2.58
CA ILE A 679 20.51 -7.44 2.39
C ILE A 679 20.43 -6.68 3.72
N VAL A 680 20.80 -5.41 3.70
CA VAL A 680 20.69 -4.50 4.85
C VAL A 680 19.50 -3.58 4.63
N THR A 681 18.49 -3.67 5.48
CA THR A 681 17.31 -2.79 5.42
C THR A 681 17.68 -1.41 5.96
N THR A 682 17.63 -0.40 5.10
CA THR A 682 17.91 1.00 5.45
C THR A 682 16.64 1.86 5.30
N PRO A 683 16.60 3.06 5.89
CA PRO A 683 15.47 3.99 5.69
C PRO A 683 15.24 4.40 4.24
N VAL A 684 16.30 4.36 3.41
CA VAL A 684 16.25 4.71 1.97
C VAL A 684 15.98 3.50 1.06
N GLY A 685 15.78 2.33 1.64
CA GLY A 685 15.57 1.06 0.92
C GLY A 685 16.59 0.00 1.28
N PRO A 686 16.43 -1.24 0.83
CA PRO A 686 17.40 -2.31 1.06
C PRO A 686 18.69 -2.05 0.26
N LEU A 687 19.83 -2.27 0.93
CA LEU A 687 21.16 -2.29 0.32
C LEU A 687 21.57 -3.75 0.18
N ARG A 688 21.86 -4.19 -1.05
CA ARG A 688 22.25 -5.56 -1.37
C ARG A 688 23.76 -5.63 -1.64
N LEU A 689 24.41 -6.54 -0.95
CA LEU A 689 25.81 -6.90 -1.13
C LEU A 689 25.84 -8.35 -1.58
N GLU A 690 26.11 -8.58 -2.84
CA GLU A 690 25.93 -9.87 -3.48
C GLU A 690 27.24 -10.36 -4.10
N VAL A 691 27.47 -11.66 -4.07
CA VAL A 691 28.57 -12.33 -4.77
C VAL A 691 27.99 -13.42 -5.62
N ALA A 692 28.31 -13.41 -6.90
CA ALA A 692 27.78 -14.36 -7.88
C ALA A 692 28.89 -14.93 -8.78
N SER A 693 28.71 -16.16 -9.23
CA SER A 693 29.60 -16.87 -10.17
C SER A 693 28.84 -17.41 -11.36
N GLN A 694 29.44 -17.34 -12.53
CA GLN A 694 28.93 -17.88 -13.80
C GLN A 694 29.17 -19.39 -13.92
N ASP A 695 30.23 -19.92 -13.31
CA ASP A 695 30.76 -21.26 -13.55
C ASP A 695 31.08 -22.04 -12.27
N PHE A 696 30.73 -21.52 -11.09
CA PHE A 696 31.03 -22.10 -9.76
C PHE A 696 32.53 -22.23 -9.44
N THR A 697 33.41 -21.62 -10.25
CA THR A 697 34.87 -21.73 -10.10
C THR A 697 35.48 -20.42 -9.59
N ASN A 698 36.35 -19.79 -10.38
CA ASN A 698 37.14 -18.64 -9.94
C ASN A 698 36.55 -17.29 -10.34
N ASN A 699 35.50 -17.26 -11.16
CA ASN A 699 34.92 -16.01 -11.67
C ASN A 699 33.80 -15.51 -10.74
N TRP A 700 34.19 -15.15 -9.54
CA TRP A 700 33.27 -14.52 -8.59
C TRP A 700 33.20 -13.01 -8.79
N ARG A 701 32.01 -12.48 -8.93
CA ARG A 701 31.77 -11.04 -9.09
C ARG A 701 31.00 -10.52 -7.91
N PHE A 702 31.42 -9.34 -7.44
CA PHE A 702 30.75 -8.60 -6.39
C PHE A 702 29.78 -7.59 -7.00
N ASN A 703 28.54 -7.59 -6.52
CA ASN A 703 27.51 -6.63 -6.90
C ASN A 703 27.08 -5.82 -5.67
N LEU A 704 26.92 -4.53 -5.88
CA LEU A 704 26.32 -3.61 -4.93
C LEU A 704 25.02 -3.10 -5.53
N GLY A 705 23.88 -3.37 -4.87
CA GLY A 705 22.57 -2.94 -5.33
C GLY A 705 21.85 -2.09 -4.28
N VAL A 706 21.09 -1.10 -4.73
CA VAL A 706 20.17 -0.31 -3.88
C VAL A 706 18.75 -0.60 -4.35
N GLY A 707 17.88 -0.94 -3.41
CA GLY A 707 16.52 -1.41 -3.72
C GLY A 707 16.43 -2.92 -3.88
N TRP A 708 15.21 -3.45 -4.01
CA TRP A 708 14.97 -4.84 -4.37
C TRP A 708 15.30 -5.06 -5.85
N LYS A 709 15.73 -6.25 -6.22
CA LYS A 709 15.93 -6.60 -7.62
C LYS A 709 14.59 -6.67 -8.37
N PHE A 710 13.53 -7.08 -7.67
CA PHE A 710 12.17 -7.24 -8.18
C PHE A 710 11.12 -7.14 -7.07
#